data_d451d9c8a2301d893485afa304ce5ffe
#
_entry.id   d451d9c8a2301d893485afa304ce5ffe
#
_cell.length_a   1.000
_cell.length_b   1.000
_cell.length_c   1.000
_cell.angle_alpha   90.00
_cell.angle_beta   90.00
_cell.angle_gamma   90.00
#
_symmetry.space_group_name_H-M   'P 1'
#
loop_
_entity.id
_entity.type
_entity.pdbx_description
1 polymer ?
#
loop_
_entity_poly.entity_id
_entity_poly.type
_entity_poly.pdbx_seq_one_letter_code
_entity_poly.pdbx_strand_id
1 'polypeptide(L)'
;MEKNFKRTTVTAALPYANGGVHIGHLAGVYVPADIYVRYLRLKKKDVIFIGGSDEHGVPVTIRARKEGITVQEVVDRYHKLIKDSFAEFGISFDIYSRTTSKIHHKFASDFFRKLYDDGKLEEITEEQYCDEVTGEFLTDRNIVGTCPRCGAEGAYGDQCEKCGATLSPEELINPTNKNNPGHGLIKKPTKNWYLPLGQYQEWLKQWILEDHKEWRSNVYGQCKSWLDMDLQPRAMTRDLDWGIPVPVKGADGKVLYVWFDAPIGYISNTKELCDSDPARWGSWQKWWQDDDTRLIHFIGKDNIVFHCIIFPTMLKAHGGYILPDNVPANEFLNLENDKISTSRNWAVWLHEYLHDFPGKQDVLRYVLTANAPETKDNNFTWKDFQERNNSELVAIYGNFVNRALQLTKKYWGGVVPACGELTDVDRQAIAEFKDVKTKVEELLDVFKFREAQKEAMNLARIGNRYITECEPWKVWKTDPKRVETILYVCLQLCANLAIAFEPFLPFSSKKLREMLNMPSFEWEQLGQMNILEAGKQLGEPALLFEKLEDDVIEAQLKKLEDTKKANEAANYEPEPIKENVDFDTFEKLDIRVGLVTSCEKVKKSKKLLKFHIDDGTPDGRTILSGIAAYYNDPQELVGKQVLFVANFAPRKMMGEESQGMILSAVNFDGSLSVTTTSKDVKPGSQVG
;
A
#
# COMPACT_ATOMS: atom_id res chain seq x y z
N MET A 1 -6.79 16.91 -33.10
CA MET A 1 -5.30 16.84 -33.25
C MET A 1 -4.75 16.66 -31.84
N GLU A 2 -3.98 15.60 -31.59
CA GLU A 2 -3.28 15.46 -30.33
C GLU A 2 -2.36 16.67 -30.12
N LYS A 3 -2.48 17.31 -28.96
CA LYS A 3 -1.64 18.45 -28.59
C LYS A 3 -0.20 17.97 -28.38
N ASN A 4 0.76 18.48 -29.13
CA ASN A 4 2.14 18.11 -28.98
C ASN A 4 2.79 18.97 -27.88
N PHE A 5 2.84 18.45 -26.67
CA PHE A 5 3.43 19.13 -25.53
C PHE A 5 4.97 19.13 -25.61
N LYS A 6 5.60 20.26 -25.23
CA LYS A 6 7.06 20.38 -25.16
C LYS A 6 7.64 19.71 -23.91
N ARG A 7 6.88 19.69 -22.81
CA ARG A 7 7.33 19.17 -21.52
C ARG A 7 6.19 18.53 -20.74
N THR A 8 6.55 17.83 -19.67
CA THR A 8 5.55 17.14 -18.81
C THR A 8 5.86 17.39 -17.34
N THR A 9 4.87 17.81 -16.59
CA THR A 9 4.88 17.81 -15.11
C THR A 9 4.15 16.54 -14.65
N VAL A 10 4.86 15.68 -13.93
CA VAL A 10 4.30 14.47 -13.31
C VAL A 10 4.29 14.65 -11.80
N THR A 11 3.16 14.43 -11.18
CA THR A 11 3.01 14.43 -9.72
C THR A 11 2.55 13.07 -9.22
N ALA A 12 2.91 12.73 -8.01
CA ALA A 12 2.39 11.59 -7.27
C ALA A 12 1.70 12.09 -5.99
N ALA A 13 0.55 11.50 -5.65
CA ALA A 13 -0.20 11.88 -4.45
C ALA A 13 0.71 11.94 -3.22
N LEU A 14 0.60 13.02 -2.44
CA LEU A 14 1.42 13.23 -1.26
C LEU A 14 0.95 12.30 -0.13
N PRO A 15 1.81 11.41 0.41
CA PRO A 15 1.44 10.57 1.54
C PRO A 15 1.43 11.38 2.82
N TYR A 16 0.50 11.06 3.75
CA TYR A 16 0.51 11.63 5.09
C TYR A 16 1.76 11.23 5.87
N ALA A 17 2.41 12.21 6.50
CA ALA A 17 3.58 11.98 7.36
C ALA A 17 3.19 11.52 8.78
N ASN A 18 2.36 10.48 8.89
CA ASN A 18 1.90 9.86 10.13
C ASN A 18 2.19 8.34 10.21
N GLY A 19 2.90 7.81 9.21
CA GLY A 19 3.29 6.41 9.09
C GLY A 19 4.21 6.20 7.91
N GLY A 20 4.71 4.97 7.75
CA GLY A 20 5.46 4.58 6.56
C GLY A 20 4.56 4.42 5.32
N VAL A 21 5.17 4.24 4.16
CA VAL A 21 4.47 3.81 2.95
C VAL A 21 4.47 2.29 2.84
N HIS A 22 3.41 1.73 2.28
CA HIS A 22 3.25 0.29 2.10
C HIS A 22 3.02 -0.07 0.62
N ILE A 23 3.03 -1.38 0.32
CA ILE A 23 2.91 -1.90 -1.05
C ILE A 23 1.67 -1.39 -1.79
N GLY A 24 0.57 -1.11 -1.11
CA GLY A 24 -0.63 -0.52 -1.72
C GLY A 24 -0.37 0.89 -2.27
N HIS A 25 0.35 1.73 -1.53
CA HIS A 25 0.80 3.04 -2.02
C HIS A 25 1.74 2.90 -3.22
N LEU A 26 2.69 1.95 -3.15
CA LEU A 26 3.65 1.72 -4.23
C LEU A 26 2.95 1.28 -5.52
N ALA A 27 2.08 0.26 -5.46
CA ALA A 27 1.37 -0.25 -6.62
C ALA A 27 0.33 0.75 -7.17
N GLY A 28 -0.32 1.49 -6.25
CA GLY A 28 -1.36 2.45 -6.62
C GLY A 28 -0.83 3.72 -7.27
N VAL A 29 0.33 4.20 -6.81
CA VAL A 29 0.79 5.56 -7.17
C VAL A 29 2.26 5.61 -7.61
N TYR A 30 3.20 5.18 -6.75
CA TYR A 30 4.60 5.59 -6.91
C TYR A 30 5.36 4.78 -7.95
N VAL A 31 5.13 3.46 -8.03
CA VAL A 31 5.76 2.60 -9.05
C VAL A 31 5.27 2.97 -10.46
N PRO A 32 3.96 3.08 -10.74
CA PRO A 32 3.49 3.48 -12.07
C PRO A 32 3.95 4.89 -12.46
N ALA A 33 3.98 5.85 -11.53
CA ALA A 33 4.51 7.19 -11.80
C ALA A 33 5.99 7.17 -12.17
N ASP A 34 6.81 6.44 -11.42
CA ASP A 34 8.24 6.29 -11.67
C ASP A 34 8.53 5.60 -13.01
N ILE A 35 7.79 4.54 -13.34
CA ILE A 35 7.90 3.87 -14.65
C ILE A 35 7.64 4.87 -15.77
N TYR A 36 6.57 5.65 -15.68
CA TYR A 36 6.20 6.63 -16.70
C TYR A 36 7.26 7.73 -16.85
N VAL A 37 7.76 8.28 -15.74
CA VAL A 37 8.80 9.30 -15.76
C VAL A 37 10.11 8.77 -16.34
N ARG A 38 10.55 7.57 -15.95
CA ARG A 38 11.74 6.93 -16.51
C ARG A 38 11.61 6.73 -18.03
N TYR A 39 10.44 6.25 -18.48
CA TYR A 39 10.14 6.13 -19.90
C TYR A 39 10.27 7.47 -20.63
N LEU A 40 9.66 8.54 -20.11
CA LEU A 40 9.76 9.87 -20.72
C LEU A 40 11.21 10.39 -20.79
N ARG A 41 11.98 10.17 -19.71
CA ARG A 41 13.41 10.57 -19.66
C ARG A 41 14.23 9.79 -20.69
N LEU A 42 13.97 8.50 -20.87
CA LEU A 42 14.62 7.68 -21.88
C LEU A 42 14.30 8.14 -23.30
N LYS A 43 13.10 8.66 -23.53
CA LYS A 43 12.71 9.34 -24.78
C LYS A 43 13.27 10.76 -24.90
N LYS A 44 14.12 11.20 -23.99
CA LYS A 44 14.69 12.56 -23.94
C LYS A 44 13.63 13.67 -23.91
N LYS A 45 12.47 13.38 -23.30
CA LYS A 45 11.43 14.38 -23.07
C LYS A 45 11.80 15.25 -21.85
N ASP A 46 11.45 16.54 -21.93
CA ASP A 46 11.59 17.45 -20.79
C ASP A 46 10.51 17.13 -19.76
N VAL A 47 10.90 16.56 -18.62
CA VAL A 47 9.97 16.05 -17.58
C VAL A 47 10.48 16.34 -16.19
N ILE A 48 9.59 16.75 -15.30
CA ILE A 48 9.83 16.82 -13.86
C ILE A 48 8.92 15.84 -13.11
N PHE A 49 9.46 15.25 -12.04
CA PHE A 49 8.73 14.34 -11.15
C PHE A 49 8.68 14.91 -9.74
N ILE A 50 7.48 15.35 -9.33
CA ILE A 50 7.25 16.07 -8.10
C ILE A 50 6.62 15.15 -7.06
N GLY A 51 7.25 15.06 -5.90
CA GLY A 51 6.74 14.38 -4.71
C GLY A 51 6.91 15.22 -3.46
N GLY A 52 6.39 14.70 -2.37
CA GLY A 52 6.50 15.31 -1.05
C GLY A 52 5.61 14.60 -0.04
N SER A 53 5.67 15.02 1.22
CA SER A 53 4.77 14.54 2.28
C SER A 53 3.71 15.58 2.62
N ASP A 54 2.49 15.09 2.85
CA ASP A 54 1.40 15.85 3.46
C ASP A 54 1.57 15.77 4.98
N GLU A 55 1.79 16.93 5.61
CA GLU A 55 2.16 17.03 7.01
C GLU A 55 1.14 17.78 7.87
N HIS A 56 0.05 18.20 7.26
CA HIS A 56 -1.03 18.88 7.95
C HIS A 56 -2.23 17.96 8.19
N GLY A 57 -3.17 18.44 9.02
CA GLY A 57 -4.43 17.76 9.28
C GLY A 57 -4.42 16.78 10.46
N VAL A 58 -5.61 16.31 10.77
CA VAL A 58 -5.97 15.54 11.96
C VAL A 58 -5.20 14.21 12.12
N PRO A 59 -4.93 13.43 11.07
CA PRO A 59 -4.23 12.14 11.25
C PRO A 59 -2.84 12.27 11.89
N VAL A 60 -2.15 13.38 11.63
CA VAL A 60 -0.81 13.65 12.20
C VAL A 60 -0.92 14.03 13.68
N THR A 61 -1.90 14.88 14.04
CA THR A 61 -2.13 15.28 15.44
C THR A 61 -2.59 14.12 16.31
N ILE A 62 -3.43 13.22 15.79
CA ILE A 62 -3.82 11.97 16.47
C ILE A 62 -2.58 11.12 16.75
N ARG A 63 -1.69 10.99 15.77
CA ARG A 63 -0.45 10.21 15.91
C ARG A 63 0.45 10.80 16.99
N ALA A 64 0.64 12.12 17.00
CA ALA A 64 1.42 12.83 18.01
C ALA A 64 0.88 12.61 19.44
N ARG A 65 -0.43 12.75 19.63
CA ARG A 65 -1.12 12.48 20.91
C ARG A 65 -0.90 11.02 21.37
N LYS A 66 -1.07 10.06 20.44
CA LYS A 66 -0.87 8.62 20.75
C LYS A 66 0.55 8.29 21.18
N GLU A 67 1.54 8.96 20.60
CA GLU A 67 2.96 8.72 20.89
C GLU A 67 3.52 9.62 21.99
N GLY A 68 2.78 10.61 22.47
CA GLY A 68 3.20 11.55 23.52
C GLY A 68 4.34 12.47 23.09
N ILE A 69 4.44 12.80 21.80
CA ILE A 69 5.45 13.68 21.21
C ILE A 69 4.79 14.85 20.47
N THR A 70 5.59 15.83 20.08
CA THR A 70 5.09 16.97 19.31
C THR A 70 4.70 16.58 17.89
N VAL A 71 3.77 17.33 17.28
CA VAL A 71 3.36 17.12 15.89
C VAL A 71 4.57 17.30 14.94
N GLN A 72 5.45 18.27 15.24
CA GLN A 72 6.66 18.51 14.43
C GLN A 72 7.60 17.28 14.46
N GLU A 73 7.82 16.67 15.61
CA GLU A 73 8.64 15.44 15.71
C GLU A 73 8.06 14.28 14.93
N VAL A 74 6.72 14.14 14.91
CA VAL A 74 6.04 13.12 14.09
C VAL A 74 6.34 13.33 12.62
N VAL A 75 6.05 14.54 12.07
CA VAL A 75 6.21 14.82 10.66
C VAL A 75 7.67 14.75 10.22
N ASP A 76 8.61 15.22 11.03
CA ASP A 76 10.05 15.16 10.72
C ASP A 76 10.52 13.71 10.59
N ARG A 77 10.12 12.86 11.51
CA ARG A 77 10.45 11.43 11.51
C ARG A 77 9.88 10.71 10.29
N TYR A 78 8.58 10.87 10.03
CA TYR A 78 7.94 10.15 8.94
C TYR A 78 8.29 10.73 7.56
N HIS A 79 8.46 12.05 7.43
CA HIS A 79 9.02 12.63 6.22
C HIS A 79 10.36 11.99 5.84
N LYS A 80 11.28 11.93 6.82
CA LYS A 80 12.59 11.32 6.60
C LYS A 80 12.49 9.84 6.24
N LEU A 81 11.68 9.06 6.99
CA LEU A 81 11.50 7.64 6.74
C LEU A 81 10.97 7.37 5.33
N ILE A 82 9.95 8.11 4.89
CA ILE A 82 9.33 7.94 3.58
C ILE A 82 10.30 8.35 2.48
N LYS A 83 10.94 9.50 2.61
CA LYS A 83 11.92 10.03 1.65
C LYS A 83 13.07 9.07 1.42
N ASP A 84 13.67 8.58 2.51
CA ASP A 84 14.80 7.65 2.45
C ASP A 84 14.37 6.31 1.84
N SER A 85 13.20 5.79 2.22
CA SER A 85 12.65 4.55 1.67
C SER A 85 12.37 4.65 0.17
N PHE A 86 11.83 5.76 -0.31
CA PHE A 86 11.63 5.98 -1.75
C PHE A 86 12.95 6.05 -2.51
N ALA A 87 13.95 6.74 -1.95
CA ALA A 87 15.28 6.85 -2.57
C ALA A 87 15.95 5.48 -2.67
N GLU A 88 15.92 4.67 -1.61
CA GLU A 88 16.47 3.30 -1.59
C GLU A 88 15.70 2.35 -2.52
N PHE A 89 14.38 2.51 -2.62
CA PHE A 89 13.55 1.73 -3.55
C PHE A 89 13.68 2.16 -5.01
N GLY A 90 14.37 3.28 -5.26
CA GLY A 90 14.65 3.80 -6.59
C GLY A 90 13.49 4.57 -7.22
N ILE A 91 12.61 5.20 -6.44
CA ILE A 91 11.64 6.17 -6.96
C ILE A 91 12.39 7.46 -7.30
N SER A 92 12.37 7.86 -8.56
CA SER A 92 13.29 8.86 -9.12
C SER A 92 12.73 10.29 -9.10
N PHE A 93 12.18 10.74 -7.96
CA PHE A 93 11.72 12.11 -7.80
C PHE A 93 12.85 13.13 -8.11
N ASP A 94 12.52 14.22 -8.83
CA ASP A 94 13.41 15.37 -8.95
C ASP A 94 13.43 16.20 -7.67
N ILE A 95 12.29 16.22 -6.96
CA ILE A 95 12.18 16.76 -5.61
C ILE A 95 11.17 15.94 -4.79
N TYR A 96 11.54 15.68 -3.54
CA TYR A 96 10.62 15.19 -2.51
C TYR A 96 10.65 16.17 -1.33
N SER A 97 9.68 17.10 -1.31
CA SER A 97 9.57 18.16 -0.31
C SER A 97 8.45 17.89 0.70
N ARG A 98 7.89 18.93 1.33
CA ARG A 98 6.95 18.80 2.44
C ARG A 98 6.04 20.02 2.58
N THR A 99 4.81 19.81 3.07
CA THR A 99 3.85 20.92 3.24
C THR A 99 4.16 21.83 4.43
N THR A 100 4.99 21.42 5.41
CA THR A 100 5.46 22.30 6.47
C THR A 100 6.64 23.22 6.04
N SER A 101 7.08 23.17 4.77
CA SER A 101 8.15 24.04 4.30
C SER A 101 7.70 25.51 4.27
N LYS A 102 8.63 26.44 4.55
CA LYS A 102 8.35 27.88 4.51
C LYS A 102 7.88 28.36 3.12
N ILE A 103 8.42 27.73 2.05
CA ILE A 103 8.03 28.06 0.67
C ILE A 103 6.58 27.68 0.47
N HIS A 104 6.18 26.50 0.91
CA HIS A 104 4.79 26.03 0.80
C HIS A 104 3.84 26.90 1.61
N HIS A 105 4.13 27.18 2.89
CA HIS A 105 3.31 28.05 3.73
C HIS A 105 3.04 29.40 3.07
N LYS A 106 4.11 30.03 2.55
CA LYS A 106 3.96 31.31 1.83
C LYS A 106 3.10 31.13 0.58
N PHE A 107 3.38 30.14 -0.22
CA PHE A 107 2.70 29.92 -1.51
C PHE A 107 1.21 29.63 -1.31
N ALA A 108 0.85 28.74 -0.39
CA ALA A 108 -0.55 28.41 -0.10
C ALA A 108 -1.31 29.60 0.52
N SER A 109 -0.66 30.39 1.39
CA SER A 109 -1.22 31.62 1.92
C SER A 109 -1.48 32.65 0.83
N ASP A 110 -0.54 32.86 -0.09
CA ASP A 110 -0.69 33.80 -1.21
C ASP A 110 -1.80 33.34 -2.19
N PHE A 111 -1.88 32.01 -2.43
CA PHE A 111 -2.93 31.40 -3.26
C PHE A 111 -4.33 31.62 -2.67
N PHE A 112 -4.48 31.34 -1.36
CA PHE A 112 -5.74 31.57 -0.66
C PHE A 112 -6.14 33.06 -0.68
N ARG A 113 -5.19 33.95 -0.37
CA ARG A 113 -5.45 35.39 -0.35
C ARG A 113 -5.94 35.90 -1.70
N LYS A 114 -5.33 35.44 -2.80
CA LYS A 114 -5.79 35.81 -4.13
C LYS A 114 -7.22 35.38 -4.40
N LEU A 115 -7.59 34.13 -4.04
CA LEU A 115 -8.98 33.67 -4.17
C LEU A 115 -9.94 34.52 -3.34
N TYR A 116 -9.55 34.90 -2.13
CA TYR A 116 -10.33 35.75 -1.25
C TYR A 116 -10.48 37.15 -1.82
N ASP A 117 -9.40 37.80 -2.22
CA ASP A 117 -9.38 39.17 -2.76
C ASP A 117 -10.16 39.26 -4.10
N ASP A 118 -10.14 38.21 -4.90
CA ASP A 118 -10.86 38.10 -6.17
C ASP A 118 -12.36 37.72 -5.97
N GLY A 119 -12.81 37.56 -4.72
CA GLY A 119 -14.21 37.23 -4.40
C GLY A 119 -14.61 35.82 -4.87
N LYS A 120 -13.69 34.88 -4.90
CA LYS A 120 -13.91 33.47 -5.31
C LYS A 120 -14.31 32.55 -4.16
N LEU A 121 -14.25 33.05 -2.94
CA LEU A 121 -14.64 32.34 -1.74
C LEU A 121 -15.86 32.99 -1.09
N GLU A 122 -16.75 32.16 -0.57
CA GLU A 122 -17.94 32.57 0.18
C GLU A 122 -17.70 32.41 1.68
N GLU A 123 -18.06 33.40 2.48
CA GLU A 123 -18.06 33.30 3.94
C GLU A 123 -19.37 32.66 4.41
N ILE A 124 -19.31 31.47 5.02
CA ILE A 124 -20.49 30.78 5.55
C ILE A 124 -20.28 30.56 7.04
N THR A 125 -21.28 30.88 7.84
CA THR A 125 -21.33 30.53 9.27
C THR A 125 -22.24 29.33 9.42
N GLU A 126 -21.73 28.26 9.98
CA GLU A 126 -22.45 27.02 10.26
C GLU A 126 -22.23 26.56 11.71
N GLU A 127 -23.10 25.71 12.22
CA GLU A 127 -22.94 25.09 13.51
C GLU A 127 -22.10 23.83 13.35
N GLN A 128 -20.97 23.74 14.07
CA GLN A 128 -20.14 22.55 14.10
C GLN A 128 -20.07 21.94 15.50
N TYR A 129 -19.87 20.62 15.56
CA TYR A 129 -19.70 19.93 16.83
C TYR A 129 -18.41 20.32 17.53
N CYS A 130 -18.54 20.54 18.85
CA CYS A 130 -17.45 20.78 19.76
C CYS A 130 -17.51 19.78 20.91
N ASP A 131 -16.37 19.50 21.51
CA ASP A 131 -16.27 18.82 22.79
C ASP A 131 -16.90 19.72 23.88
N GLU A 132 -17.87 19.21 24.60
CA GLU A 132 -18.62 19.98 25.61
C GLU A 132 -17.73 20.51 26.74
N VAL A 133 -16.67 19.75 27.10
CA VAL A 133 -15.80 20.05 28.25
C VAL A 133 -14.65 20.97 27.83
N THR A 134 -13.98 20.67 26.71
CA THR A 134 -12.79 21.43 26.28
C THR A 134 -13.17 22.63 25.40
N GLY A 135 -14.34 22.60 24.77
CA GLY A 135 -14.77 23.61 23.79
C GLY A 135 -14.03 23.54 22.46
N GLU A 136 -13.19 22.52 22.24
CA GLU A 136 -12.44 22.29 21.00
C GLU A 136 -13.42 21.87 19.88
N PHE A 137 -13.31 22.48 18.70
CA PHE A 137 -14.05 22.04 17.52
C PHE A 137 -13.58 20.66 17.08
N LEU A 138 -14.52 19.79 16.81
CA LEU A 138 -14.25 18.43 16.40
C LEU A 138 -14.35 18.31 14.86
N THR A 139 -13.33 17.77 14.26
CA THR A 139 -13.36 17.46 12.85
C THR A 139 -14.16 16.19 12.58
N ASP A 140 -14.57 16.02 11.34
CA ASP A 140 -15.40 14.92 10.87
C ASP A 140 -14.87 13.51 11.32
N ARG A 141 -13.54 13.32 11.39
CA ARG A 141 -12.91 12.06 11.85
C ARG A 141 -12.79 11.91 13.38
N ASN A 142 -13.05 12.97 14.11
CA ASN A 142 -13.13 12.94 15.57
C ASN A 142 -14.54 12.62 16.08
N ILE A 143 -15.51 12.52 15.16
CA ILE A 143 -16.89 12.17 15.44
C ILE A 143 -17.17 10.81 14.82
N VAL A 144 -17.73 9.90 15.60
CA VAL A 144 -18.10 8.56 15.16
C VAL A 144 -19.54 8.27 15.56
N GLY A 145 -20.21 7.45 14.76
CA GLY A 145 -21.59 7.04 15.02
C GLY A 145 -21.98 5.88 14.14
N THR A 146 -23.29 5.58 14.06
CA THR A 146 -23.79 4.55 13.17
C THR A 146 -24.07 5.13 11.78
N CYS A 147 -23.58 4.46 10.74
CA CYS A 147 -23.79 4.87 9.35
C CYS A 147 -25.28 4.78 8.97
N PRO A 148 -25.93 5.86 8.51
CA PRO A 148 -27.34 5.84 8.13
C PRO A 148 -27.62 5.01 6.87
N ARG A 149 -26.57 4.70 6.07
CA ARG A 149 -26.70 3.99 4.80
C ARG A 149 -26.61 2.47 4.93
N CYS A 150 -25.70 1.97 5.77
CA CYS A 150 -25.46 0.53 5.89
C CYS A 150 -25.59 -0.02 7.33
N GLY A 151 -25.91 0.83 8.32
CA GLY A 151 -26.05 0.44 9.72
C GLY A 151 -24.73 0.05 10.41
N ALA A 152 -23.58 0.32 9.80
CA ALA A 152 -22.30 0.00 10.43
C ALA A 152 -22.02 0.94 11.59
N GLU A 153 -21.67 0.41 12.75
CA GLU A 153 -21.19 1.15 13.90
C GLU A 153 -19.76 1.67 13.66
N GLY A 154 -19.38 2.76 14.32
CA GLY A 154 -18.06 3.36 14.21
C GLY A 154 -17.76 4.05 12.88
N ALA A 155 -18.78 4.41 12.11
CA ALA A 155 -18.61 5.23 10.91
C ALA A 155 -18.13 6.63 11.29
N TYR A 156 -17.17 7.17 10.52
CA TYR A 156 -16.68 8.52 10.72
C TYR A 156 -17.61 9.57 10.10
N GLY A 157 -17.54 10.79 10.60
CA GLY A 157 -18.35 11.89 10.10
C GLY A 157 -18.05 12.33 8.67
N ASP A 158 -16.95 11.90 8.05
CA ASP A 158 -16.63 12.17 6.65
C ASP A 158 -16.92 11.00 5.72
N GLN A 159 -16.78 9.75 6.22
CA GLN A 159 -16.94 8.56 5.39
C GLN A 159 -17.20 7.31 6.23
N CYS A 160 -18.05 6.44 5.72
CA CYS A 160 -18.19 5.08 6.26
C CYS A 160 -17.13 4.16 5.66
N GLU A 161 -16.23 3.63 6.49
CA GLU A 161 -15.19 2.72 6.00
C GLU A 161 -15.73 1.37 5.49
N LYS A 162 -16.95 0.99 5.90
CA LYS A 162 -17.57 -0.29 5.48
C LYS A 162 -18.20 -0.19 4.10
N CYS A 163 -19.02 0.82 3.83
CA CYS A 163 -19.73 0.95 2.55
C CYS A 163 -19.15 2.02 1.62
N GLY A 164 -18.16 2.81 2.09
CA GLY A 164 -17.53 3.86 1.31
C GLY A 164 -18.37 5.12 1.12
N ALA A 165 -19.56 5.20 1.72
CA ALA A 165 -20.44 6.36 1.58
C ALA A 165 -19.80 7.60 2.21
N THR A 166 -19.82 8.72 1.49
CA THR A 166 -19.49 10.03 2.05
C THR A 166 -20.60 10.45 3.00
N LEU A 167 -20.23 10.97 4.16
CA LEU A 167 -21.12 11.37 5.24
C LEU A 167 -20.79 12.78 5.71
N SER A 168 -21.70 13.37 6.49
CA SER A 168 -21.42 14.48 7.40
C SER A 168 -21.66 14.04 8.84
N PRO A 169 -21.05 14.70 9.83
CA PRO A 169 -21.29 14.38 11.24
C PRO A 169 -22.77 14.42 11.64
N GLU A 170 -23.57 15.28 10.98
CA GLU A 170 -25.00 15.45 11.21
C GLU A 170 -25.83 14.26 10.71
N GLU A 171 -25.33 13.53 9.71
CA GLU A 171 -26.01 12.35 9.16
C GLU A 171 -25.80 11.10 10.02
N LEU A 172 -24.78 11.10 10.88
CA LEU A 172 -24.52 9.96 11.76
C LEU A 172 -25.65 9.74 12.76
N ILE A 173 -26.04 8.51 12.94
CA ILE A 173 -26.96 8.10 14.01
C ILE A 173 -26.15 7.96 15.30
N ASN A 174 -26.59 8.62 16.38
CA ASN A 174 -25.92 8.65 17.68
C ASN A 174 -24.45 9.06 17.60
N PRO A 175 -24.12 10.26 17.11
CA PRO A 175 -22.74 10.72 17.01
C PRO A 175 -22.11 10.85 18.41
N THR A 176 -20.85 10.44 18.54
CA THR A 176 -20.08 10.52 19.78
C THR A 176 -18.68 11.08 19.51
N ASN A 177 -18.06 11.64 20.56
CA ASN A 177 -16.70 12.16 20.52
C ASN A 177 -15.71 11.00 20.62
N LYS A 178 -15.00 10.70 19.55
CA LYS A 178 -14.01 9.61 19.52
C LYS A 178 -12.77 9.90 20.37
N ASN A 179 -12.35 11.17 20.45
CA ASN A 179 -11.15 11.55 21.19
C ASN A 179 -11.37 11.45 22.70
N ASN A 180 -12.58 11.78 23.15
CA ASN A 180 -12.99 11.78 24.55
C ASN A 180 -14.37 11.12 24.68
N PRO A 181 -14.50 9.79 24.66
CA PRO A 181 -15.79 9.10 24.64
C PRO A 181 -16.73 9.41 25.80
N GLY A 182 -16.18 9.95 26.89
CA GLY A 182 -16.96 10.39 28.06
C GLY A 182 -17.47 11.83 27.99
N HIS A 183 -17.07 12.60 26.97
CA HIS A 183 -17.50 14.00 26.82
C HIS A 183 -18.69 14.09 25.86
N GLY A 184 -19.67 14.96 26.20
CA GLY A 184 -20.78 15.26 25.34
C GLY A 184 -20.38 16.07 24.10
N LEU A 185 -21.26 16.08 23.11
CA LEU A 185 -21.13 16.91 21.91
C LEU A 185 -22.09 18.10 22.01
N ILE A 186 -21.56 19.30 21.81
CA ILE A 186 -22.35 20.52 21.67
C ILE A 186 -22.10 21.13 20.29
N LYS A 187 -23.04 21.92 19.79
CA LYS A 187 -22.86 22.68 18.54
C LYS A 187 -22.54 24.14 18.85
N LYS A 188 -21.56 24.71 18.14
CA LYS A 188 -21.18 26.11 18.21
C LYS A 188 -21.11 26.71 16.80
N PRO A 189 -21.54 27.96 16.60
CA PRO A 189 -21.37 28.60 15.31
C PRO A 189 -19.89 28.89 15.04
N THR A 190 -19.45 28.56 13.84
CA THR A 190 -18.12 28.90 13.33
C THR A 190 -18.23 29.40 11.91
N LYS A 191 -17.40 30.38 11.56
CA LYS A 191 -17.31 30.96 10.22
C LYS A 191 -16.14 30.37 9.46
N ASN A 192 -16.40 29.82 8.27
CA ASN A 192 -15.38 29.29 7.38
C ASN A 192 -15.51 29.87 5.97
N TRP A 193 -14.47 29.72 5.15
CA TRP A 193 -14.45 30.16 3.75
C TRP A 193 -14.63 28.95 2.84
N TYR A 194 -15.57 29.08 1.90
CA TYR A 194 -16.00 27.98 1.03
C TYR A 194 -15.73 28.30 -0.43
N LEU A 195 -15.24 27.32 -1.17
CA LEU A 195 -15.20 27.36 -2.63
C LEU A 195 -16.57 26.91 -3.17
N PRO A 196 -17.31 27.78 -3.92
CA PRO A 196 -18.65 27.49 -4.41
C PRO A 196 -18.58 26.58 -5.65
N LEU A 197 -18.37 25.27 -5.44
CA LEU A 197 -18.18 24.28 -6.52
C LEU A 197 -19.33 24.26 -7.53
N GLY A 198 -20.57 24.51 -7.08
CA GLY A 198 -21.76 24.56 -7.94
C GLY A 198 -21.65 25.57 -9.08
N GLN A 199 -20.94 26.71 -8.86
CA GLN A 199 -20.72 27.72 -9.91
C GLN A 199 -19.82 27.22 -11.04
N TYR A 200 -19.05 26.15 -10.81
CA TYR A 200 -18.12 25.56 -11.79
C TYR A 200 -18.66 24.24 -12.39
N GLN A 201 -19.84 23.77 -11.97
CA GLN A 201 -20.37 22.45 -12.33
C GLN A 201 -20.52 22.26 -13.84
N GLU A 202 -21.08 23.21 -14.56
CA GLU A 202 -21.28 23.11 -16.01
C GLU A 202 -19.93 23.12 -16.76
N TRP A 203 -18.96 23.92 -16.30
CA TRP A 203 -17.61 23.88 -16.85
C TRP A 203 -16.94 22.53 -16.59
N LEU A 204 -17.07 21.97 -15.39
CA LEU A 204 -16.53 20.63 -15.05
C LEU A 204 -17.17 19.53 -15.88
N LYS A 205 -18.51 19.60 -16.12
CA LYS A 205 -19.19 18.65 -17.00
C LYS A 205 -18.62 18.69 -18.41
N GLN A 206 -18.49 19.89 -18.98
CA GLN A 206 -17.90 20.04 -20.31
C GLN A 206 -16.46 19.52 -20.32
N TRP A 207 -15.62 19.97 -19.42
CA TRP A 207 -14.21 19.63 -19.40
C TRP A 207 -13.96 18.13 -19.15
N ILE A 208 -14.66 17.50 -18.19
CA ILE A 208 -14.42 16.09 -17.85
C ILE A 208 -15.20 15.16 -18.80
N LEU A 209 -16.53 15.39 -18.94
CA LEU A 209 -17.41 14.41 -19.58
C LEU A 209 -17.40 14.52 -21.10
N GLU A 210 -17.02 15.67 -21.67
CA GLU A 210 -16.96 15.85 -23.12
C GLU A 210 -15.53 15.91 -23.65
N ASP A 211 -14.62 16.63 -22.98
CA ASP A 211 -13.26 16.88 -23.47
C ASP A 211 -12.25 15.78 -23.05
N HIS A 212 -12.55 14.97 -22.00
CA HIS A 212 -11.67 13.94 -21.46
C HIS A 212 -12.31 12.55 -21.36
N LYS A 213 -13.01 12.14 -22.39
CA LYS A 213 -13.63 10.79 -22.47
C LYS A 213 -12.61 9.64 -22.48
N GLU A 214 -11.36 9.94 -22.80
CA GLU A 214 -10.23 9.00 -22.82
C GLU A 214 -9.69 8.67 -21.42
N TRP A 215 -10.09 9.42 -20.38
CA TRP A 215 -9.68 9.09 -19.01
C TRP A 215 -10.15 7.70 -18.62
N ARG A 216 -9.43 7.06 -17.72
CA ARG A 216 -9.80 5.71 -17.26
C ARG A 216 -11.24 5.65 -16.78
N SER A 217 -11.91 4.52 -17.04
CA SER A 217 -13.34 4.34 -16.77
C SER A 217 -13.73 4.56 -15.30
N ASN A 218 -12.86 4.21 -14.35
CA ASN A 218 -13.08 4.46 -12.92
C ASN A 218 -13.03 5.97 -12.60
N VAL A 219 -12.07 6.69 -13.17
CA VAL A 219 -11.96 8.16 -13.01
C VAL A 219 -13.17 8.86 -13.61
N TYR A 220 -13.46 8.56 -14.88
CA TYR A 220 -14.60 9.12 -15.59
C TYR A 220 -15.92 8.81 -14.87
N GLY A 221 -16.14 7.56 -14.47
CA GLY A 221 -17.36 7.12 -13.80
C GLY A 221 -17.57 7.79 -12.43
N GLN A 222 -16.51 7.92 -11.64
CA GLN A 222 -16.60 8.59 -10.34
C GLN A 222 -16.85 10.09 -10.50
N CYS A 223 -16.18 10.76 -11.43
CA CYS A 223 -16.43 12.17 -11.73
C CYS A 223 -17.86 12.38 -12.22
N LYS A 224 -18.36 11.53 -13.13
CA LYS A 224 -19.73 11.59 -13.62
C LYS A 224 -20.73 11.44 -12.47
N SER A 225 -20.54 10.47 -11.59
CA SER A 225 -21.41 10.27 -10.43
C SER A 225 -21.50 11.52 -9.51
N TRP A 226 -20.39 12.22 -9.33
CA TRP A 226 -20.37 13.47 -8.58
C TRP A 226 -21.03 14.63 -9.33
N LEU A 227 -20.81 14.75 -10.63
CA LEU A 227 -21.35 15.81 -11.47
C LEU A 227 -22.85 15.62 -11.81
N ASP A 228 -23.37 14.41 -11.63
CA ASP A 228 -24.81 14.13 -11.73
C ASP A 228 -25.59 14.62 -10.47
N MET A 229 -24.87 14.93 -9.38
CA MET A 229 -25.41 15.56 -8.17
C MET A 229 -25.13 17.07 -8.20
N ASP A 230 -25.94 17.87 -7.47
CA ASP A 230 -25.63 19.28 -7.28
C ASP A 230 -24.41 19.46 -6.39
N LEU A 231 -23.34 20.03 -6.93
CA LEU A 231 -22.09 20.24 -6.19
C LEU A 231 -22.29 21.32 -5.11
N GLN A 232 -22.08 20.93 -3.86
CA GLN A 232 -22.20 21.82 -2.72
C GLN A 232 -20.91 22.64 -2.52
N PRO A 233 -20.98 23.84 -1.93
CA PRO A 233 -19.81 24.61 -1.53
C PRO A 233 -18.88 23.77 -0.64
N ARG A 234 -17.57 23.87 -0.85
CA ARG A 234 -16.56 23.11 -0.07
C ARG A 234 -15.74 24.04 0.81
N ALA A 235 -15.72 23.77 2.11
CA ALA A 235 -14.93 24.55 3.05
C ALA A 235 -13.42 24.41 2.77
N MET A 236 -12.71 25.53 2.70
CA MET A 236 -11.28 25.65 2.46
C MET A 236 -10.49 25.96 3.73
N THR A 237 -11.18 26.10 4.85
CA THR A 237 -10.60 26.41 6.17
C THR A 237 -11.17 25.48 7.24
N ARG A 238 -10.47 25.35 8.35
CA ARG A 238 -10.89 24.54 9.52
C ARG A 238 -10.45 25.19 10.82
N ASP A 239 -11.20 24.91 11.88
CA ASP A 239 -10.86 25.25 13.25
C ASP A 239 -9.88 24.19 13.80
N LEU A 240 -8.60 24.41 13.66
CA LEU A 240 -7.51 23.51 14.06
C LEU A 240 -6.27 24.31 14.44
N ASP A 241 -5.44 23.74 15.31
CA ASP A 241 -4.19 24.36 15.79
C ASP A 241 -2.97 24.02 14.91
N TRP A 242 -3.06 22.97 14.06
CA TRP A 242 -1.96 22.50 13.24
C TRP A 242 -2.30 22.59 11.75
N GLY A 243 -1.60 23.46 11.06
CA GLY A 243 -1.78 23.77 9.64
C GLY A 243 -1.26 25.16 9.29
N ILE A 244 -1.54 25.62 8.08
CA ILE A 244 -1.20 26.97 7.63
C ILE A 244 -2.26 27.95 8.14
N PRO A 245 -1.90 28.97 8.93
CA PRO A 245 -2.85 29.97 9.39
C PRO A 245 -3.58 30.65 8.23
N VAL A 246 -4.88 30.83 8.34
CA VAL A 246 -5.69 31.51 7.32
C VAL A 246 -5.28 32.99 7.22
N PRO A 247 -4.84 33.48 6.06
CA PRO A 247 -4.15 34.80 5.94
C PRO A 247 -5.12 35.99 5.78
N VAL A 248 -6.32 35.95 6.37
CA VAL A 248 -7.31 37.01 6.27
C VAL A 248 -7.82 37.46 7.65
N LYS A 249 -8.33 38.68 7.75
CA LYS A 249 -8.85 39.24 9.02
C LYS A 249 -10.08 38.46 9.52
N GLY A 250 -10.13 38.23 10.83
CA GLY A 250 -11.25 37.54 11.47
C GLY A 250 -11.17 36.00 11.31
N ALA A 251 -10.00 35.47 10.98
CA ALA A 251 -9.72 34.05 10.86
C ALA A 251 -8.84 33.52 12.01
N ASP A 252 -8.87 34.19 13.18
CA ASP A 252 -8.08 33.76 14.33
C ASP A 252 -8.46 32.35 14.76
N GLY A 253 -7.46 31.51 15.05
CA GLY A 253 -7.64 30.09 15.41
C GLY A 253 -8.06 29.19 14.27
N LYS A 254 -7.86 29.60 13.01
CA LYS A 254 -8.20 28.83 11.82
C LYS A 254 -6.97 28.58 10.95
N VAL A 255 -6.99 27.40 10.32
CA VAL A 255 -5.97 27.00 9.35
C VAL A 255 -6.60 26.67 7.99
N LEU A 256 -5.78 26.69 6.94
CA LEU A 256 -6.19 26.17 5.63
C LEU A 256 -6.51 24.68 5.78
N TYR A 257 -7.57 24.24 5.12
CA TYR A 257 -7.94 22.85 5.12
C TYR A 257 -6.88 22.01 4.39
N VAL A 258 -6.47 20.90 4.97
CA VAL A 258 -5.39 20.06 4.43
C VAL A 258 -5.58 19.71 2.94
N TRP A 259 -6.81 19.53 2.49
CA TRP A 259 -7.10 19.19 1.10
C TRP A 259 -7.21 20.43 0.19
N PHE A 260 -7.11 21.61 0.75
CA PHE A 260 -6.83 22.83 0.00
C PHE A 260 -5.31 23.03 -0.13
N ASP A 261 -4.55 22.86 0.94
CA ASP A 261 -3.13 23.16 0.93
C ASP A 261 -2.29 22.03 0.28
N ALA A 262 -2.60 20.74 0.53
CA ALA A 262 -1.84 19.62 0.02
C ALA A 262 -1.64 19.63 -1.52
N PRO A 263 -2.68 19.80 -2.37
CA PRO A 263 -2.47 19.84 -3.81
C PRO A 263 -1.69 21.09 -4.28
N ILE A 264 -1.74 22.20 -3.56
CA ILE A 264 -0.88 23.36 -3.80
C ILE A 264 0.58 22.99 -3.55
N GLY A 265 0.84 21.98 -2.71
CA GLY A 265 2.15 21.39 -2.47
C GLY A 265 2.87 20.98 -3.75
N TYR A 266 2.16 20.49 -4.76
CA TYR A 266 2.78 20.18 -6.06
C TYR A 266 3.41 21.40 -6.71
N ILE A 267 2.72 22.54 -6.64
CA ILE A 267 3.19 23.79 -7.25
C ILE A 267 4.37 24.38 -6.45
N SER A 268 4.21 24.42 -5.12
CA SER A 268 5.26 24.95 -4.24
C SER A 268 6.53 24.10 -4.26
N ASN A 269 6.40 22.77 -4.34
CA ASN A 269 7.54 21.87 -4.47
C ASN A 269 8.23 22.06 -5.83
N THR A 270 7.45 22.29 -6.91
CA THR A 270 8.05 22.67 -8.21
C THR A 270 8.80 23.98 -8.12
N LYS A 271 8.24 24.97 -7.39
CA LYS A 271 8.94 26.24 -7.17
C LYS A 271 10.24 26.04 -6.42
N GLU A 272 10.23 25.23 -5.36
CA GLU A 272 11.44 24.90 -4.58
C GLU A 272 12.50 24.23 -5.47
N LEU A 273 12.09 23.28 -6.33
CA LEU A 273 12.98 22.65 -7.31
C LEU A 273 13.59 23.67 -8.26
N CYS A 274 12.79 24.55 -8.85
CA CYS A 274 13.24 25.57 -9.79
C CYS A 274 14.16 26.61 -9.12
N ASP A 275 13.85 27.01 -7.89
CA ASP A 275 14.67 27.94 -7.11
C ASP A 275 16.03 27.31 -6.72
N SER A 276 16.10 25.99 -6.57
CA SER A 276 17.35 25.28 -6.22
C SER A 276 18.36 25.22 -7.36
N ASP A 277 17.90 25.14 -8.61
CA ASP A 277 18.73 25.14 -9.82
C ASP A 277 17.96 25.78 -10.99
N PRO A 278 17.91 27.13 -11.03
CA PRO A 278 17.19 27.86 -12.09
C PRO A 278 17.77 27.64 -13.49
N ALA A 279 19.09 27.34 -13.58
CA ALA A 279 19.73 27.09 -14.87
C ALA A 279 19.24 25.81 -15.53
N ARG A 280 18.96 24.78 -14.71
CA ARG A 280 18.45 23.48 -15.16
C ARG A 280 16.95 23.51 -15.37
N TRP A 281 16.21 24.02 -14.41
CA TRP A 281 14.75 23.84 -14.35
C TRP A 281 13.95 25.04 -14.90
N GLY A 282 14.58 26.21 -15.01
CA GLY A 282 13.91 27.47 -15.38
C GLY A 282 12.97 27.97 -14.29
N SER A 283 11.92 28.69 -14.67
CA SER A 283 10.91 29.15 -13.72
C SER A 283 9.81 28.09 -13.49
N TRP A 284 9.24 28.07 -12.29
CA TRP A 284 8.14 27.15 -11.96
C TRP A 284 6.87 27.39 -12.81
N GLN A 285 6.68 28.64 -13.28
CA GLN A 285 5.56 28.99 -14.17
C GLN A 285 5.60 28.20 -15.49
N LYS A 286 6.79 27.95 -16.00
CA LYS A 286 7.00 27.11 -17.18
C LYS A 286 6.30 25.75 -17.04
N TRP A 287 6.25 25.21 -15.82
CA TRP A 287 5.72 23.88 -15.52
C TRP A 287 4.24 23.85 -15.14
N TRP A 288 3.67 25.01 -14.75
CA TRP A 288 2.31 25.08 -14.23
C TRP A 288 1.41 26.11 -14.92
N GLN A 289 1.97 27.00 -15.76
CA GLN A 289 1.24 28.09 -16.39
C GLN A 289 1.47 28.19 -17.90
N ASP A 290 2.29 27.33 -18.47
CA ASP A 290 2.60 27.31 -19.91
C ASP A 290 1.78 26.18 -20.58
N ASP A 291 0.94 26.53 -21.53
CA ASP A 291 0.07 25.61 -22.27
C ASP A 291 0.84 24.53 -23.05
N ASP A 292 2.14 24.69 -23.29
CA ASP A 292 3.02 23.66 -23.87
C ASP A 292 3.45 22.58 -22.86
N THR A 293 2.96 22.65 -21.60
CA THR A 293 3.24 21.69 -20.54
C THR A 293 2.04 20.75 -20.33
N ARG A 294 2.32 19.45 -20.38
CA ARG A 294 1.38 18.38 -20.03
C ARG A 294 1.41 18.14 -18.53
N LEU A 295 0.27 18.16 -17.85
CA LEU A 295 0.16 17.86 -16.42
C LEU A 295 -0.47 16.49 -16.22
N ILE A 296 0.23 15.61 -15.49
CA ILE A 296 -0.25 14.25 -15.18
C ILE A 296 -0.20 14.04 -13.66
N HIS A 297 -1.32 13.61 -13.08
CA HIS A 297 -1.42 13.26 -11.66
C HIS A 297 -1.58 11.75 -11.47
N PHE A 298 -0.59 11.08 -10.86
CA PHE A 298 -0.73 9.69 -10.42
C PHE A 298 -1.29 9.63 -9.01
N ILE A 299 -2.42 8.95 -8.84
CA ILE A 299 -3.18 8.92 -7.59
C ILE A 299 -3.81 7.54 -7.34
N GLY A 300 -4.27 7.31 -6.10
CA GLY A 300 -5.23 6.25 -5.79
C GLY A 300 -6.67 6.70 -6.04
N LYS A 301 -7.61 5.77 -6.20
CA LYS A 301 -9.03 6.06 -6.49
C LYS A 301 -9.71 6.95 -5.45
N ASP A 302 -9.25 6.90 -4.22
CA ASP A 302 -9.72 7.73 -3.10
C ASP A 302 -9.44 9.23 -3.29
N ASN A 303 -8.50 9.57 -4.17
CA ASN A 303 -8.12 10.96 -4.47
C ASN A 303 -8.72 11.50 -5.78
N ILE A 304 -9.57 10.75 -6.48
CA ILE A 304 -10.11 11.15 -7.80
C ILE A 304 -10.86 12.48 -7.68
N VAL A 305 -11.78 12.62 -6.72
CA VAL A 305 -12.59 13.84 -6.57
C VAL A 305 -11.71 15.08 -6.34
N PHE A 306 -10.63 14.91 -5.57
CA PHE A 306 -9.72 16.03 -5.29
C PHE A 306 -8.91 16.46 -6.51
N HIS A 307 -8.41 15.52 -7.29
CA HIS A 307 -7.55 15.84 -8.43
C HIS A 307 -8.31 16.11 -9.73
N CYS A 308 -9.58 15.69 -9.81
CA CYS A 308 -10.39 15.88 -11.01
C CYS A 308 -11.47 16.96 -10.86
N ILE A 309 -11.91 17.27 -9.64
CA ILE A 309 -13.00 18.25 -9.39
C ILE A 309 -12.49 19.42 -8.56
N ILE A 310 -12.01 19.17 -7.32
CA ILE A 310 -11.72 20.25 -6.36
C ILE A 310 -10.48 21.03 -6.77
N PHE A 311 -9.33 20.37 -6.97
CA PHE A 311 -8.09 21.06 -7.33
C PHE A 311 -8.16 21.75 -8.69
N PRO A 312 -8.71 21.16 -9.76
CA PRO A 312 -8.93 21.87 -11.02
C PRO A 312 -9.85 23.10 -10.86
N THR A 313 -10.86 23.02 -10.00
CA THR A 313 -11.71 24.18 -9.69
C THR A 313 -10.94 25.28 -8.98
N MET A 314 -10.06 24.93 -8.03
CA MET A 314 -9.17 25.90 -7.38
C MET A 314 -8.25 26.59 -8.40
N LEU A 315 -7.64 25.83 -9.30
CA LEU A 315 -6.77 26.35 -10.37
C LEU A 315 -7.53 27.26 -11.33
N LYS A 316 -8.75 26.86 -11.72
CA LYS A 316 -9.63 27.62 -12.58
C LYS A 316 -10.09 28.94 -11.92
N ALA A 317 -10.46 28.88 -10.65
CA ALA A 317 -10.87 30.05 -9.86
C ALA A 317 -9.74 31.04 -9.67
N HIS A 318 -8.51 30.56 -9.41
CA HIS A 318 -7.31 31.37 -9.27
C HIS A 318 -6.88 31.99 -10.61
N GLY A 319 -7.02 31.24 -11.70
CA GLY A 319 -6.65 31.66 -13.05
C GLY A 319 -5.14 31.51 -13.36
N GLY A 320 -4.83 31.36 -14.65
CA GLY A 320 -3.45 31.31 -15.16
C GLY A 320 -2.72 29.98 -14.98
N TYR A 321 -3.37 28.92 -14.49
CA TYR A 321 -2.80 27.59 -14.38
C TYR A 321 -3.29 26.66 -15.49
N ILE A 322 -2.43 25.72 -15.89
CA ILE A 322 -2.84 24.57 -16.71
C ILE A 322 -3.65 23.58 -15.88
N LEU A 323 -4.45 22.78 -16.55
CA LEU A 323 -5.28 21.74 -15.94
C LEU A 323 -4.68 20.36 -16.24
N PRO A 324 -5.00 19.30 -15.47
CA PRO A 324 -4.58 17.95 -15.74
C PRO A 324 -5.00 17.48 -17.14
N ASP A 325 -4.03 17.02 -17.93
CA ASP A 325 -4.28 16.35 -19.21
C ASP A 325 -4.75 14.89 -18.96
N ASN A 326 -4.21 14.23 -17.93
CA ASN A 326 -4.67 12.93 -17.50
C ASN A 326 -4.46 12.70 -16.00
N VAL A 327 -5.31 11.86 -15.43
CA VAL A 327 -5.25 11.47 -14.01
C VAL A 327 -5.34 9.95 -13.92
N PRO A 328 -4.22 9.22 -14.15
CA PRO A 328 -4.23 7.76 -14.04
C PRO A 328 -4.37 7.33 -12.58
N ALA A 329 -5.61 7.04 -12.17
CA ALA A 329 -5.92 6.52 -10.85
C ALA A 329 -6.01 5.00 -10.85
N ASN A 330 -5.34 4.37 -9.89
CA ASN A 330 -5.43 2.94 -9.65
C ASN A 330 -6.43 2.61 -8.55
N GLU A 331 -7.00 1.40 -8.63
CA GLU A 331 -7.83 0.78 -7.60
C GLU A 331 -6.97 0.32 -6.40
N PHE A 332 -7.54 -0.40 -5.42
CA PHE A 332 -6.81 -0.83 -4.25
C PHE A 332 -6.06 -2.15 -4.47
N LEU A 333 -4.91 -2.27 -3.83
CA LEU A 333 -4.19 -3.53 -3.67
C LEU A 333 -4.52 -4.10 -2.28
N ASN A 334 -4.97 -5.34 -2.24
CA ASN A 334 -5.18 -6.11 -1.02
C ASN A 334 -3.91 -6.89 -0.66
N LEU A 335 -3.82 -7.36 0.57
CA LEU A 335 -2.74 -8.20 1.08
C LEU A 335 -3.32 -9.49 1.64
N GLU A 336 -2.89 -10.65 1.11
CA GLU A 336 -3.39 -11.98 1.51
C GLU A 336 -4.93 -12.04 1.55
N ASN A 337 -5.58 -11.45 0.51
CA ASN A 337 -7.03 -11.32 0.32
C ASN A 337 -7.76 -10.38 1.30
N ASP A 338 -7.05 -9.70 2.19
CA ASP A 338 -7.62 -8.72 3.11
C ASP A 338 -7.21 -7.29 2.70
N LYS A 339 -8.08 -6.32 3.00
CA LYS A 339 -7.79 -4.90 2.76
C LYS A 339 -6.60 -4.45 3.61
N ILE A 340 -5.59 -3.85 2.98
CA ILE A 340 -4.47 -3.21 3.68
C ILE A 340 -5.02 -2.14 4.63
N SER A 341 -4.50 -2.12 5.87
CA SER A 341 -4.95 -1.21 6.91
C SER A 341 -3.78 -0.72 7.77
N THR A 342 -3.50 0.58 7.69
CA THR A 342 -2.47 1.23 8.50
C THR A 342 -2.79 1.23 10.00
N SER A 343 -4.07 1.43 10.35
CA SER A 343 -4.53 1.46 11.74
C SER A 343 -4.41 0.10 12.43
N ARG A 344 -4.58 -0.99 11.69
CA ARG A 344 -4.43 -2.37 12.17
C ARG A 344 -3.02 -2.93 11.95
N ASN A 345 -2.09 -2.13 11.43
CA ASN A 345 -0.75 -2.60 11.02
C ASN A 345 -0.77 -3.80 10.06
N TRP A 346 -1.88 -3.97 9.30
CA TRP A 346 -2.02 -5.02 8.29
C TRP A 346 -1.49 -4.52 6.96
N ALA A 347 -0.17 -4.57 6.78
CA ALA A 347 0.52 -4.03 5.63
C ALA A 347 1.90 -4.66 5.45
N VAL A 348 2.43 -4.61 4.23
CA VAL A 348 3.88 -4.78 3.98
C VAL A 348 4.45 -3.37 3.83
N TRP A 349 5.21 -2.93 4.83
CA TRP A 349 5.82 -1.62 4.87
C TRP A 349 7.09 -1.57 4.04
N LEU A 350 7.30 -0.51 3.26
CA LEU A 350 8.46 -0.38 2.37
C LEU A 350 9.79 -0.44 3.13
N HIS A 351 9.93 0.30 4.21
CA HIS A 351 11.17 0.31 5.00
C HIS A 351 11.49 -1.05 5.63
N GLU A 352 10.46 -1.82 6.03
CA GLU A 352 10.64 -3.18 6.52
C GLU A 352 11.01 -4.15 5.38
N TYR A 353 10.35 -4.00 4.23
CA TYR A 353 10.70 -4.79 3.04
C TYR A 353 12.17 -4.58 2.62
N LEU A 354 12.64 -3.34 2.58
CA LEU A 354 14.02 -3.02 2.21
C LEU A 354 15.03 -3.63 3.19
N HIS A 355 14.67 -3.66 4.49
CA HIS A 355 15.48 -4.34 5.51
C HIS A 355 15.46 -5.88 5.35
N ASP A 356 14.28 -6.48 5.14
CA ASP A 356 14.11 -7.94 5.10
C ASP A 356 14.60 -8.56 3.77
N PHE A 357 14.57 -7.77 2.67
CA PHE A 357 14.94 -8.18 1.31
C PHE A 357 15.99 -7.25 0.68
N PRO A 358 17.19 -7.16 1.23
CA PRO A 358 18.23 -6.27 0.72
C PRO A 358 18.61 -6.65 -0.73
N GLY A 359 18.69 -5.64 -1.60
CA GLY A 359 19.02 -5.82 -3.03
C GLY A 359 17.90 -6.41 -3.89
N LYS A 360 16.69 -6.58 -3.37
CA LYS A 360 15.55 -7.15 -4.10
C LYS A 360 14.46 -6.11 -4.44
N GLN A 361 14.86 -4.83 -4.59
CA GLN A 361 13.94 -3.75 -4.96
C GLN A 361 13.18 -4.06 -6.25
N ASP A 362 13.89 -4.52 -7.28
CA ASP A 362 13.29 -4.84 -8.58
C ASP A 362 12.35 -6.04 -8.55
N VAL A 363 12.55 -6.98 -7.63
CA VAL A 363 11.61 -8.10 -7.43
C VAL A 363 10.24 -7.54 -7.00
N LEU A 364 10.23 -6.65 -6.00
CA LEU A 364 8.98 -6.03 -5.56
C LEU A 364 8.38 -5.14 -6.65
N ARG A 365 9.19 -4.33 -7.35
CA ARG A 365 8.73 -3.50 -8.47
C ARG A 365 8.06 -4.35 -9.56
N TYR A 366 8.66 -5.48 -9.91
CA TYR A 366 8.11 -6.41 -10.89
C TYR A 366 6.75 -6.96 -10.47
N VAL A 367 6.65 -7.47 -9.24
CA VAL A 367 5.42 -8.09 -8.72
C VAL A 367 4.31 -7.05 -8.57
N LEU A 368 4.63 -5.85 -8.04
CA LEU A 368 3.64 -4.77 -7.91
C LEU A 368 3.14 -4.28 -9.26
N THR A 369 4.01 -4.22 -10.28
CA THR A 369 3.59 -3.86 -11.65
C THR A 369 2.73 -4.97 -12.28
N ALA A 370 3.12 -6.24 -12.11
CA ALA A 370 2.34 -7.38 -12.61
C ALA A 370 0.95 -7.48 -11.96
N ASN A 371 0.85 -7.05 -10.72
CA ASN A 371 -0.39 -7.02 -9.94
C ASN A 371 -0.99 -5.62 -9.80
N ALA A 372 -0.54 -4.65 -10.62
CA ALA A 372 -1.06 -3.28 -10.53
C ALA A 372 -2.59 -3.25 -10.66
N PRO A 373 -3.30 -2.57 -9.75
CA PRO A 373 -4.76 -2.54 -9.74
C PRO A 373 -5.29 -1.49 -10.72
N GLU A 374 -4.96 -1.60 -12.02
CA GLU A 374 -5.24 -0.57 -13.02
C GLU A 374 -6.71 -0.38 -13.33
N THR A 375 -7.52 -1.45 -13.25
CA THR A 375 -8.94 -1.43 -13.65
C THR A 375 -9.90 -1.99 -12.60
N LYS A 376 -9.37 -2.72 -11.63
CA LYS A 376 -10.10 -3.30 -10.48
C LYS A 376 -9.14 -3.55 -9.35
N ASP A 377 -9.66 -3.70 -8.14
CA ASP A 377 -8.90 -4.13 -6.98
C ASP A 377 -8.14 -5.42 -7.30
N ASN A 378 -6.91 -5.52 -6.84
CA ASN A 378 -6.06 -6.68 -7.01
C ASN A 378 -5.48 -7.12 -5.67
N ASN A 379 -4.73 -8.22 -5.66
CA ASN A 379 -4.22 -8.83 -4.45
C ASN A 379 -2.70 -9.08 -4.55
N PHE A 380 -1.99 -8.83 -3.48
CA PHE A 380 -0.61 -9.26 -3.28
C PHE A 380 -0.62 -10.44 -2.31
N THR A 381 0.08 -11.51 -2.67
CA THR A 381 0.40 -12.60 -1.74
C THR A 381 1.89 -12.89 -1.75
N TRP A 382 2.46 -13.28 -0.63
CA TRP A 382 3.85 -13.68 -0.54
C TRP A 382 4.16 -14.90 -1.40
N LYS A 383 3.17 -15.76 -1.61
CA LYS A 383 3.31 -16.92 -2.51
C LYS A 383 3.42 -16.48 -3.98
N ASP A 384 2.57 -15.55 -4.45
CA ASP A 384 2.68 -14.99 -5.81
C ASP A 384 4.00 -14.22 -6.00
N PHE A 385 4.45 -13.52 -4.96
CA PHE A 385 5.74 -12.83 -4.95
C PHE A 385 6.90 -13.81 -5.19
N GLN A 386 6.94 -14.92 -4.46
CA GLN A 386 7.94 -15.97 -4.66
C GLN A 386 7.83 -16.62 -6.04
N GLU A 387 6.61 -16.96 -6.46
CA GLU A 387 6.36 -17.64 -7.73
C GLU A 387 6.80 -16.78 -8.92
N ARG A 388 6.46 -15.50 -8.93
CA ARG A 388 6.89 -14.57 -9.99
C ARG A 388 8.39 -14.36 -10.01
N ASN A 389 9.01 -14.22 -8.85
CA ASN A 389 10.47 -14.16 -8.79
C ASN A 389 11.10 -15.43 -9.36
N ASN A 390 10.69 -16.60 -8.88
CA ASN A 390 11.35 -17.85 -9.22
C ASN A 390 11.05 -18.30 -10.66
N SER A 391 9.80 -18.14 -11.12
CA SER A 391 9.34 -18.64 -12.42
C SER A 391 9.52 -17.64 -13.56
N GLU A 392 9.46 -16.33 -13.30
CA GLU A 392 9.57 -15.31 -14.35
C GLU A 392 10.95 -14.61 -14.33
N LEU A 393 11.33 -13.99 -13.20
CA LEU A 393 12.61 -13.26 -13.12
C LEU A 393 13.82 -14.21 -13.17
N VAL A 394 13.82 -15.27 -12.38
CA VAL A 394 14.94 -16.23 -12.35
C VAL A 394 14.91 -17.17 -13.55
N ALA A 395 13.79 -17.91 -13.75
CA ALA A 395 13.74 -18.99 -14.74
C ALA A 395 13.58 -18.50 -16.19
N ILE A 396 13.05 -17.31 -16.43
CA ILE A 396 12.91 -16.75 -17.78
C ILE A 396 13.98 -15.69 -18.04
N TYR A 397 13.92 -14.54 -17.35
CA TYR A 397 14.80 -13.40 -17.63
C TYR A 397 16.26 -13.72 -17.26
N GLY A 398 16.50 -14.05 -16.01
CA GLY A 398 17.85 -14.33 -15.50
C GLY A 398 18.50 -15.53 -16.19
N ASN A 399 17.74 -16.59 -16.43
CA ASN A 399 18.24 -17.79 -17.11
C ASN A 399 18.69 -17.50 -18.54
N PHE A 400 17.89 -16.76 -19.32
CA PHE A 400 18.27 -16.39 -20.68
C PHE A 400 19.57 -15.58 -20.71
N VAL A 401 19.63 -14.50 -19.92
CA VAL A 401 20.81 -13.63 -19.82
C VAL A 401 22.05 -14.42 -19.40
N ASN A 402 21.93 -15.23 -18.35
CA ASN A 402 23.03 -16.02 -17.85
C ASN A 402 23.56 -17.00 -18.91
N ARG A 403 22.66 -17.71 -19.62
CA ARG A 403 23.05 -18.64 -20.69
C ARG A 403 23.78 -17.92 -21.83
N ALA A 404 23.25 -16.78 -22.29
CA ALA A 404 23.86 -16.00 -23.36
C ALA A 404 25.27 -15.52 -22.99
N LEU A 405 25.44 -14.93 -21.81
CA LEU A 405 26.73 -14.41 -21.34
C LEU A 405 27.75 -15.52 -21.02
N GLN A 406 27.31 -16.58 -20.33
CA GLN A 406 28.21 -17.70 -20.00
C GLN A 406 28.72 -18.44 -21.24
N LEU A 407 27.89 -18.67 -22.24
CA LEU A 407 28.29 -19.28 -23.49
C LEU A 407 29.23 -18.37 -24.29
N THR A 408 28.98 -17.05 -24.30
CA THR A 408 29.90 -16.10 -24.93
C THR A 408 31.23 -16.04 -24.21
N LYS A 409 31.25 -16.05 -22.86
CA LYS A 409 32.47 -16.12 -22.10
C LYS A 409 33.25 -17.42 -22.39
N LYS A 410 32.56 -18.57 -22.42
CA LYS A 410 33.15 -19.90 -22.64
C LYS A 410 33.77 -20.05 -24.02
N TYR A 411 33.09 -19.54 -25.08
CA TYR A 411 33.52 -19.81 -26.45
C TYR A 411 34.31 -18.67 -27.09
N TRP A 412 34.11 -17.43 -26.67
CA TRP A 412 34.79 -16.22 -27.20
C TRP A 412 35.47 -15.36 -26.12
N GLY A 413 35.76 -15.93 -24.93
CA GLY A 413 36.43 -15.15 -23.88
C GLY A 413 35.69 -13.90 -23.42
N GLY A 414 34.36 -13.84 -23.66
CA GLY A 414 33.55 -12.69 -23.34
C GLY A 414 33.57 -11.57 -24.40
N VAL A 415 34.05 -11.83 -25.60
CA VAL A 415 34.01 -10.88 -26.73
C VAL A 415 32.74 -11.11 -27.52
N VAL A 416 32.04 -10.06 -27.92
CA VAL A 416 30.85 -10.12 -28.79
C VAL A 416 31.25 -10.71 -30.13
N PRO A 417 30.69 -11.90 -30.54
CA PRO A 417 31.05 -12.52 -31.80
C PRO A 417 30.49 -11.76 -33.01
N ALA A 418 31.02 -12.06 -34.20
CA ALA A 418 30.51 -11.47 -35.43
C ALA A 418 29.14 -12.06 -35.82
N CYS A 419 28.31 -11.25 -36.48
CA CYS A 419 27.09 -11.74 -37.09
C CYS A 419 27.40 -12.30 -38.50
N GLY A 420 27.20 -13.60 -38.68
CA GLY A 420 27.29 -14.24 -40.00
C GLY A 420 25.98 -14.23 -40.74
N GLU A 421 25.80 -15.18 -41.69
CA GLU A 421 24.57 -15.35 -42.42
C GLU A 421 23.41 -15.80 -41.50
N LEU A 422 22.29 -15.09 -41.59
CA LEU A 422 21.08 -15.41 -40.83
C LEU A 422 20.30 -16.56 -41.43
N THR A 423 19.90 -17.51 -40.64
CA THR A 423 18.95 -18.58 -40.97
C THR A 423 17.50 -18.12 -40.77
N ASP A 424 16.54 -18.95 -41.18
CA ASP A 424 15.12 -18.64 -41.00
C ASP A 424 14.73 -18.54 -39.52
N VAL A 425 15.34 -19.36 -38.65
CA VAL A 425 15.13 -19.31 -37.20
C VAL A 425 15.57 -17.95 -36.63
N ASP A 426 16.71 -17.43 -37.10
CA ASP A 426 17.21 -16.12 -36.68
C ASP A 426 16.28 -15.01 -37.14
N ARG A 427 15.91 -15.05 -38.42
CA ARG A 427 14.99 -14.05 -39.01
C ARG A 427 13.65 -14.04 -38.29
N GLN A 428 13.12 -15.21 -37.94
CA GLN A 428 11.90 -15.32 -37.16
C GLN A 428 12.03 -14.69 -35.80
N ALA A 429 13.07 -15.05 -35.02
CA ALA A 429 13.31 -14.45 -33.68
C ALA A 429 13.45 -12.92 -33.76
N ILE A 430 14.21 -12.42 -34.75
CA ILE A 430 14.39 -10.97 -34.97
C ILE A 430 13.06 -10.30 -35.30
N ALA A 431 12.25 -10.89 -36.18
CA ALA A 431 10.95 -10.33 -36.56
C ALA A 431 10.00 -10.22 -35.34
N GLU A 432 10.04 -11.21 -34.44
CA GLU A 432 9.15 -11.22 -33.27
C GLU A 432 9.47 -10.11 -32.25
N PHE A 433 10.74 -9.70 -32.12
CA PHE A 433 11.09 -8.64 -31.15
C PHE A 433 11.27 -7.25 -31.78
N LYS A 434 11.33 -7.16 -33.11
CA LYS A 434 11.54 -5.89 -33.81
C LYS A 434 10.53 -4.80 -33.42
N ASP A 435 9.29 -5.20 -33.20
CA ASP A 435 8.18 -4.29 -32.91
C ASP A 435 7.98 -4.05 -31.41
N VAL A 436 8.88 -4.57 -30.53
CA VAL A 436 8.73 -4.45 -29.08
C VAL A 436 8.68 -2.99 -28.63
N LYS A 437 9.48 -2.11 -29.25
CA LYS A 437 9.49 -0.68 -28.94
C LYS A 437 8.09 -0.08 -29.13
N THR A 438 7.51 -0.25 -30.31
CA THR A 438 6.18 0.29 -30.63
C THR A 438 5.12 -0.24 -29.66
N LYS A 439 5.11 -1.56 -29.41
CA LYS A 439 4.16 -2.18 -28.49
C LYS A 439 4.28 -1.65 -27.06
N VAL A 440 5.50 -1.53 -26.54
CA VAL A 440 5.73 -1.01 -25.18
C VAL A 440 5.36 0.47 -25.10
N GLU A 441 5.70 1.28 -26.12
CA GLU A 441 5.34 2.71 -26.16
C GLU A 441 3.83 2.92 -26.18
N GLU A 442 3.11 2.25 -27.06
CA GLU A 442 1.65 2.35 -27.17
C GLU A 442 0.96 2.03 -25.83
N LEU A 443 1.49 1.07 -25.08
CA LEU A 443 0.95 0.70 -23.76
C LEU A 443 1.32 1.70 -22.67
N LEU A 444 2.57 2.18 -22.64
CA LEU A 444 3.01 3.17 -21.67
C LEU A 444 2.34 4.53 -21.88
N ASP A 445 2.11 4.94 -23.12
CA ASP A 445 1.47 6.22 -23.46
C ASP A 445 0.00 6.27 -22.99
N VAL A 446 -0.65 5.10 -22.84
CA VAL A 446 -2.02 4.97 -22.28
C VAL A 446 -2.05 4.39 -20.87
N PHE A 447 -0.92 4.42 -20.15
CA PHE A 447 -0.77 4.02 -18.73
C PHE A 447 -1.14 2.56 -18.43
N LYS A 448 -0.90 1.62 -19.37
CA LYS A 448 -1.10 0.17 -19.24
C LYS A 448 0.22 -0.53 -18.85
N PHE A 449 0.66 -0.30 -17.64
CA PHE A 449 1.99 -0.74 -17.17
C PHE A 449 2.11 -2.26 -17.06
N ARG A 450 1.05 -2.96 -16.66
CA ARG A 450 1.02 -4.43 -16.59
C ARG A 450 1.29 -5.07 -17.94
N GLU A 451 0.57 -4.59 -18.96
CA GLU A 451 0.72 -5.11 -20.33
C GLU A 451 2.09 -4.73 -20.91
N ALA A 452 2.56 -3.49 -20.68
CA ALA A 452 3.87 -3.04 -21.13
C ALA A 452 5.01 -3.89 -20.53
N GLN A 453 4.97 -4.19 -19.21
CA GLN A 453 5.94 -5.07 -18.57
C GLN A 453 5.90 -6.49 -19.15
N LYS A 454 4.70 -7.01 -19.47
CA LYS A 454 4.53 -8.32 -20.10
C LYS A 454 5.15 -8.38 -21.49
N GLU A 455 5.00 -7.30 -22.30
CA GLU A 455 5.64 -7.20 -23.61
C GLU A 455 7.17 -7.12 -23.49
N ALA A 456 7.70 -6.37 -22.50
CA ALA A 456 9.14 -6.38 -22.23
C ALA A 456 9.65 -7.78 -21.84
N MET A 457 8.88 -8.55 -21.05
CA MET A 457 9.24 -9.92 -20.67
C MET A 457 9.21 -10.91 -21.86
N ASN A 458 8.44 -10.61 -22.90
CA ASN A 458 8.42 -11.43 -24.11
C ASN A 458 9.78 -11.50 -24.79
N LEU A 459 10.62 -10.45 -24.70
CA LEU A 459 12.01 -10.52 -25.20
C LEU A 459 12.79 -11.67 -24.57
N ALA A 460 12.67 -11.86 -23.26
CA ALA A 460 13.35 -12.95 -22.57
C ALA A 460 12.77 -14.33 -22.94
N ARG A 461 11.45 -14.42 -23.18
CA ARG A 461 10.80 -15.64 -23.67
C ARG A 461 11.26 -16.00 -25.08
N ILE A 462 11.33 -15.03 -25.98
CA ILE A 462 11.89 -15.20 -27.33
C ILE A 462 13.33 -15.68 -27.24
N GLY A 463 14.16 -15.06 -26.40
CA GLY A 463 15.55 -15.43 -26.20
C GLY A 463 15.73 -16.85 -25.68
N ASN A 464 14.95 -17.27 -24.68
CA ASN A 464 15.02 -18.65 -24.15
C ASN A 464 14.59 -19.69 -25.18
N ARG A 465 13.51 -19.41 -25.94
CA ARG A 465 13.09 -20.29 -27.02
C ARG A 465 14.18 -20.38 -28.09
N TYR A 466 14.67 -19.26 -28.59
CA TYR A 466 15.67 -19.17 -29.63
C TYR A 466 16.98 -19.91 -29.25
N ILE A 467 17.56 -19.63 -28.08
CA ILE A 467 18.80 -20.29 -27.66
C ILE A 467 18.60 -21.81 -27.43
N THR A 468 17.38 -22.22 -27.06
CA THR A 468 17.06 -23.64 -26.86
C THR A 468 16.85 -24.34 -28.20
N GLU A 469 16.22 -23.71 -29.18
CA GLU A 469 15.99 -24.24 -30.53
C GLU A 469 17.31 -24.34 -31.31
N CYS A 470 18.19 -23.33 -31.19
CA CYS A 470 19.49 -23.30 -31.87
C CYS A 470 20.54 -24.23 -31.23
N GLU A 471 20.39 -24.66 -29.99
CA GLU A 471 21.31 -25.56 -29.25
C GLU A 471 22.81 -25.25 -29.43
N PRO A 472 23.30 -24.02 -29.20
CA PRO A 472 24.68 -23.61 -29.51
C PRO A 472 25.75 -24.52 -28.86
N TRP A 473 25.45 -25.15 -27.71
CA TRP A 473 26.35 -26.11 -27.04
C TRP A 473 26.56 -27.43 -27.82
N LYS A 474 25.62 -27.81 -28.70
CA LYS A 474 25.74 -28.95 -29.59
C LYS A 474 26.43 -28.53 -30.90
N VAL A 475 25.97 -27.43 -31.49
CA VAL A 475 26.43 -26.90 -32.78
C VAL A 475 27.90 -26.46 -32.73
N TRP A 476 28.39 -25.99 -31.57
CA TRP A 476 29.79 -25.60 -31.37
C TRP A 476 30.82 -26.66 -31.85
N LYS A 477 30.52 -27.93 -31.73
CA LYS A 477 31.42 -29.02 -32.10
C LYS A 477 31.53 -29.21 -33.61
N THR A 478 30.53 -28.81 -34.38
CA THR A 478 30.42 -29.06 -35.82
C THR A 478 30.50 -27.80 -36.65
N ASP A 479 29.94 -26.70 -36.16
CA ASP A 479 29.90 -25.41 -36.86
C ASP A 479 30.07 -24.25 -35.86
N PRO A 480 31.29 -23.92 -35.44
CA PRO A 480 31.53 -22.77 -34.58
C PRO A 480 31.07 -21.41 -35.15
N LYS A 481 31.15 -21.24 -36.49
CA LYS A 481 30.69 -20.01 -37.15
C LYS A 481 29.21 -19.79 -37.01
N ARG A 482 28.42 -20.85 -37.05
CA ARG A 482 26.98 -20.75 -36.77
C ARG A 482 26.71 -20.28 -35.36
N VAL A 483 27.51 -20.72 -34.39
CA VAL A 483 27.39 -20.34 -32.99
C VAL A 483 27.73 -18.83 -32.76
N GLU A 484 28.62 -18.24 -33.56
CA GLU A 484 28.88 -16.80 -33.58
C GLU A 484 27.60 -16.03 -33.79
N THR A 485 26.86 -16.36 -34.86
CA THR A 485 25.60 -15.72 -35.20
C THR A 485 24.53 -15.93 -34.12
N ILE A 486 24.41 -17.15 -33.61
CA ILE A 486 23.44 -17.45 -32.53
C ILE A 486 23.71 -16.59 -31.29
N LEU A 487 24.96 -16.53 -30.83
CA LEU A 487 25.30 -15.75 -29.63
C LEU A 487 25.23 -14.25 -29.89
N TYR A 488 25.57 -13.78 -31.10
CA TYR A 488 25.35 -12.40 -31.49
C TYR A 488 23.87 -12.00 -31.32
N VAL A 489 22.94 -12.78 -31.87
CA VAL A 489 21.50 -12.53 -31.73
C VAL A 489 21.06 -12.56 -30.25
N CYS A 490 21.54 -13.53 -29.47
CA CYS A 490 21.24 -13.60 -28.04
C CYS A 490 21.73 -12.36 -27.28
N LEU A 491 22.95 -11.86 -27.59
CA LEU A 491 23.49 -10.67 -26.93
C LEU A 491 22.74 -9.39 -27.33
N GLN A 492 22.29 -9.28 -28.59
CA GLN A 492 21.41 -8.16 -28.98
C GLN A 492 20.07 -8.20 -28.23
N LEU A 493 19.50 -9.39 -28.02
CA LEU A 493 18.30 -9.55 -27.20
C LEU A 493 18.57 -9.16 -25.73
N CYS A 494 19.73 -9.51 -25.16
CA CYS A 494 20.13 -9.06 -23.81
C CYS A 494 20.23 -7.52 -23.73
N ALA A 495 20.80 -6.86 -24.75
CA ALA A 495 20.86 -5.41 -24.82
C ALA A 495 19.46 -4.78 -24.93
N ASN A 496 18.58 -5.36 -25.74
CA ASN A 496 17.17 -4.95 -25.81
C ASN A 496 16.45 -5.11 -24.47
N LEU A 497 16.68 -6.20 -23.74
CA LEU A 497 16.14 -6.40 -22.38
C LEU A 497 16.61 -5.31 -21.41
N ALA A 498 17.91 -4.95 -21.45
CA ALA A 498 18.45 -3.90 -20.59
C ALA A 498 17.76 -2.55 -20.84
N ILE A 499 17.40 -2.23 -22.09
CA ILE A 499 16.70 -0.99 -22.44
C ILE A 499 15.21 -1.09 -22.06
N ALA A 500 14.52 -2.18 -22.46
CA ALA A 500 13.08 -2.34 -22.25
C ALA A 500 12.71 -2.35 -20.75
N PHE A 501 13.56 -2.94 -19.90
CA PHE A 501 13.31 -3.04 -18.46
C PHE A 501 13.83 -1.86 -17.63
N GLU A 502 14.57 -0.90 -18.21
CA GLU A 502 15.04 0.26 -17.45
C GLU A 502 13.92 1.04 -16.73
N PRO A 503 12.74 1.27 -17.32
CA PRO A 503 11.65 1.92 -16.60
C PRO A 503 11.10 1.08 -15.45
N PHE A 504 11.04 -0.24 -15.60
CA PHE A 504 10.41 -1.15 -14.66
C PHE A 504 11.37 -1.63 -13.56
N LEU A 505 12.59 -2.05 -13.95
CA LEU A 505 13.59 -2.73 -13.12
C LEU A 505 14.95 -2.03 -13.23
N PRO A 506 15.08 -0.78 -12.73
CA PRO A 506 16.27 0.04 -12.97
C PRO A 506 17.56 -0.55 -12.41
N PHE A 507 17.52 -1.26 -11.29
CA PHE A 507 18.71 -1.88 -10.68
C PHE A 507 19.21 -3.06 -11.51
N SER A 508 18.30 -3.92 -11.93
CA SER A 508 18.63 -5.08 -12.78
C SER A 508 19.06 -4.67 -14.18
N SER A 509 18.41 -3.65 -14.76
CA SER A 509 18.81 -3.06 -16.02
C SER A 509 20.24 -2.47 -15.94
N LYS A 510 20.55 -1.72 -14.89
CA LYS A 510 21.91 -1.21 -14.64
C LYS A 510 22.91 -2.35 -14.54
N LYS A 511 22.64 -3.40 -13.76
CA LYS A 511 23.51 -4.55 -13.61
C LYS A 511 23.73 -5.29 -14.93
N LEU A 512 22.66 -5.45 -15.73
CA LEU A 512 22.77 -6.06 -17.07
C LEU A 512 23.61 -5.23 -18.01
N ARG A 513 23.44 -3.90 -18.01
CA ARG A 513 24.29 -2.99 -18.81
C ARG A 513 25.76 -3.04 -18.43
N GLU A 514 26.06 -3.19 -17.14
CA GLU A 514 27.44 -3.39 -16.66
C GLU A 514 28.03 -4.71 -17.21
N MET A 515 27.27 -5.80 -17.18
CA MET A 515 27.68 -7.10 -17.77
C MET A 515 27.85 -7.04 -19.29
N LEU A 516 27.07 -6.21 -19.98
CA LEU A 516 27.18 -5.99 -21.43
C LEU A 516 28.22 -4.92 -21.79
N ASN A 517 28.90 -4.33 -20.81
CA ASN A 517 29.78 -3.17 -20.98
C ASN A 517 29.10 -2.06 -21.81
N MET A 518 27.85 -1.74 -21.47
CA MET A 518 26.97 -0.82 -22.18
C MET A 518 26.72 0.44 -21.32
N PRO A 519 27.70 1.39 -21.26
CA PRO A 519 27.63 2.55 -20.36
C PRO A 519 26.54 3.55 -20.76
N SER A 520 26.21 3.64 -22.04
CA SER A 520 25.16 4.51 -22.59
C SER A 520 24.24 3.70 -23.49
N PHE A 521 23.00 4.15 -23.60
CA PHE A 521 22.00 3.60 -24.49
C PHE A 521 20.94 4.67 -24.78
N GLU A 522 20.17 4.42 -25.83
CA GLU A 522 19.05 5.26 -26.20
C GLU A 522 17.78 4.40 -26.33
N TRP A 523 16.64 4.95 -25.93
CA TRP A 523 15.36 4.26 -26.09
C TRP A 523 15.10 3.87 -27.57
N GLU A 524 15.55 4.73 -28.50
CA GLU A 524 15.40 4.50 -29.94
C GLU A 524 16.14 3.26 -30.47
N GLN A 525 17.07 2.71 -29.69
CA GLN A 525 17.77 1.47 -30.04
C GLN A 525 16.93 0.21 -29.76
N LEU A 526 15.86 0.34 -28.97
CA LEU A 526 14.98 -0.81 -28.65
C LEU A 526 14.38 -1.38 -29.94
N GLY A 527 14.50 -2.70 -30.13
CA GLY A 527 14.12 -3.43 -31.33
C GLY A 527 15.23 -3.55 -32.38
N GLN A 528 16.43 -2.99 -32.14
CA GLN A 528 17.55 -3.05 -33.07
C GLN A 528 18.48 -4.26 -32.82
N MET A 529 19.21 -4.65 -33.86
CA MET A 529 20.12 -5.79 -33.89
C MET A 529 21.62 -5.42 -33.88
N ASN A 530 21.94 -4.16 -33.67
CA ASN A 530 23.28 -3.63 -33.72
C ASN A 530 23.62 -2.71 -32.52
N ILE A 531 23.00 -3.01 -31.38
CA ILE A 531 23.24 -2.26 -30.13
C ILE A 531 24.65 -2.56 -29.59
N LEU A 532 25.05 -3.84 -29.66
CA LEU A 532 26.37 -4.28 -29.26
C LEU A 532 27.19 -4.57 -30.53
N GLU A 533 28.34 -3.89 -30.65
CA GLU A 533 29.25 -4.07 -31.77
C GLU A 533 30.06 -5.38 -31.63
N ALA A 534 30.27 -6.07 -32.74
CA ALA A 534 31.15 -7.22 -32.78
C ALA A 534 32.59 -6.85 -32.38
N GLY A 535 33.27 -7.70 -31.66
CA GLY A 535 34.62 -7.43 -31.13
C GLY A 535 34.63 -6.69 -29.80
N LYS A 536 33.48 -6.21 -29.30
CA LYS A 536 33.39 -5.54 -28.01
C LYS A 536 33.60 -6.54 -26.86
N GLN A 537 34.44 -6.16 -25.87
CA GLN A 537 34.63 -6.95 -24.66
C GLN A 537 33.45 -6.71 -23.71
N LEU A 538 32.82 -7.78 -23.25
CA LEU A 538 31.77 -7.78 -22.24
C LEU A 538 32.36 -7.70 -20.83
N GLY A 539 31.55 -7.28 -19.86
CA GLY A 539 31.86 -7.38 -18.44
C GLY A 539 31.72 -8.83 -17.91
N GLU A 540 31.97 -8.99 -16.62
CA GLU A 540 31.86 -10.29 -15.96
C GLU A 540 30.39 -10.72 -15.78
N PRO A 541 30.03 -11.93 -16.23
CA PRO A 541 28.68 -12.45 -16.01
C PRO A 541 28.37 -12.65 -14.51
N ALA A 542 27.23 -12.20 -14.08
CA ALA A 542 26.69 -12.40 -12.74
C ALA A 542 25.19 -12.77 -12.80
N LEU A 543 24.67 -13.40 -11.77
CA LEU A 543 23.24 -13.67 -11.68
C LEU A 543 22.46 -12.34 -11.49
N LEU A 544 21.46 -12.11 -12.30
CA LEU A 544 20.58 -10.96 -12.16
C LEU A 544 19.63 -11.12 -10.97
N PHE A 545 19.08 -12.31 -10.82
CA PHE A 545 18.08 -12.65 -9.81
C PHE A 545 18.46 -13.97 -9.13
N GLU A 546 18.09 -14.09 -7.86
CA GLU A 546 18.26 -15.29 -7.05
C GLU A 546 16.89 -15.85 -6.66
N LYS A 547 16.81 -17.15 -6.48
CA LYS A 547 15.61 -17.78 -5.97
C LYS A 547 15.29 -17.31 -4.56
N LEU A 548 14.01 -17.25 -4.27
CA LEU A 548 13.47 -17.08 -2.93
C LEU A 548 13.07 -18.46 -2.42
N GLU A 549 13.63 -18.87 -1.30
CA GLU A 549 13.33 -20.15 -0.66
C GLU A 549 12.07 -20.02 0.22
N ASP A 550 11.47 -21.15 0.60
CA ASP A 550 10.19 -21.18 1.31
C ASP A 550 10.27 -20.55 2.70
N ASP A 551 11.39 -20.75 3.41
CA ASP A 551 11.62 -20.24 4.76
C ASP A 551 11.50 -18.70 4.86
N VAL A 552 11.98 -17.99 3.84
CA VAL A 552 11.89 -16.53 3.77
C VAL A 552 10.43 -16.09 3.66
N ILE A 553 9.63 -16.83 2.90
CA ILE A 553 8.21 -16.55 2.70
C ILE A 553 7.39 -16.91 3.96
N GLU A 554 7.69 -18.05 4.57
CA GLU A 554 7.08 -18.48 5.83
C GLU A 554 7.32 -17.45 6.95
N ALA A 555 8.51 -16.85 7.02
CA ALA A 555 8.82 -15.79 7.97
C ALA A 555 7.92 -14.56 7.78
N GLN A 556 7.65 -14.15 6.54
CA GLN A 556 6.77 -13.02 6.24
C GLN A 556 5.29 -13.33 6.54
N LEU A 557 4.84 -14.55 6.22
CA LEU A 557 3.47 -15.00 6.54
C LEU A 557 3.27 -15.06 8.06
N LYS A 558 4.28 -15.56 8.79
CA LYS A 558 4.25 -15.57 10.26
C LYS A 558 4.16 -14.15 10.84
N LYS A 559 4.93 -13.20 10.31
CA LYS A 559 4.87 -11.79 10.74
C LYS A 559 3.47 -11.19 10.58
N LEU A 560 2.77 -11.53 9.47
CA LEU A 560 1.39 -11.12 9.26
C LEU A 560 0.42 -11.82 10.23
N GLU A 561 0.59 -13.11 10.46
CA GLU A 561 -0.22 -13.87 11.42
C GLU A 561 -0.09 -13.33 12.85
N ASP A 562 1.14 -13.05 13.29
CA ASP A 562 1.42 -12.46 14.60
C ASP A 562 0.76 -11.06 14.73
N THR A 563 0.78 -10.26 13.67
CA THR A 563 0.07 -8.96 13.60
C THR A 563 -1.44 -9.15 13.72
N LYS A 564 -2.01 -10.15 13.04
CA LYS A 564 -3.45 -10.45 13.13
C LYS A 564 -3.86 -10.85 14.54
N LYS A 565 -3.11 -11.74 15.18
CA LYS A 565 -3.33 -12.16 16.57
C LYS A 565 -3.23 -10.98 17.55
N ALA A 566 -2.26 -10.10 17.35
CA ALA A 566 -2.12 -8.89 18.18
C ALA A 566 -3.33 -7.96 18.05
N ASN A 567 -3.86 -7.80 16.84
CA ASN A 567 -5.07 -6.99 16.59
C ASN A 567 -6.32 -7.63 17.20
N GLU A 568 -6.48 -8.94 17.10
CA GLU A 568 -7.58 -9.69 17.71
C GLU A 568 -7.54 -9.54 19.24
N ALA A 569 -6.35 -9.64 19.84
CA ALA A 569 -6.15 -9.42 21.26
C ALA A 569 -6.48 -7.98 21.71
N ALA A 570 -6.07 -6.99 20.91
CA ALA A 570 -6.29 -5.58 21.24
C ALA A 570 -7.78 -5.16 21.12
N ASN A 571 -8.56 -5.85 20.31
CA ASN A 571 -9.98 -5.59 20.08
C ASN A 571 -10.89 -6.57 20.84
N TYR A 572 -10.32 -7.42 21.70
CA TYR A 572 -11.10 -8.34 22.51
C TYR A 572 -11.94 -7.58 23.55
N GLU A 573 -13.24 -7.69 23.43
CA GLU A 573 -14.19 -7.24 24.44
C GLU A 573 -14.68 -8.46 25.25
N PRO A 574 -14.46 -8.48 26.58
CA PRO A 574 -14.97 -9.57 27.40
C PRO A 574 -16.51 -9.60 27.35
N GLU A 575 -17.08 -10.80 27.45
CA GLU A 575 -18.54 -10.93 27.55
C GLU A 575 -19.10 -10.08 28.69
N PRO A 576 -20.28 -9.47 28.51
CA PRO A 576 -20.89 -8.68 29.56
C PRO A 576 -21.04 -9.47 30.86
N ILE A 577 -20.78 -8.79 31.99
CA ILE A 577 -21.00 -9.38 33.31
C ILE A 577 -22.47 -9.79 33.42
N LYS A 578 -22.71 -11.04 33.81
CA LYS A 578 -24.06 -11.56 34.06
C LYS A 578 -24.75 -10.83 35.22
N GLU A 579 -26.07 -11.05 35.34
CA GLU A 579 -26.86 -10.48 36.42
C GLU A 579 -26.24 -10.81 37.81
N ASN A 580 -26.37 -9.88 38.76
CA ASN A 580 -25.85 -10.04 40.11
C ASN A 580 -26.50 -11.28 40.77
N VAL A 581 -25.68 -12.11 41.42
CA VAL A 581 -26.15 -13.19 42.29
C VAL A 581 -25.85 -12.80 43.72
N ASP A 582 -26.73 -13.23 44.65
CA ASP A 582 -26.50 -13.06 46.09
C ASP A 582 -25.42 -14.02 46.58
N PHE A 583 -24.83 -13.68 47.73
CA PHE A 583 -23.75 -14.45 48.33
C PHE A 583 -24.21 -15.85 48.74
N ASP A 584 -25.46 -16.01 49.23
CA ASP A 584 -26.05 -17.29 49.61
C ASP A 584 -26.16 -18.26 48.44
N THR A 585 -26.34 -17.73 47.26
CA THR A 585 -26.34 -18.55 45.99
C THR A 585 -24.92 -19.01 45.67
N PHE A 586 -23.91 -18.19 45.82
CA PHE A 586 -22.52 -18.57 45.63
C PHE A 586 -22.05 -19.60 46.67
N GLU A 587 -22.41 -19.45 47.98
CA GLU A 587 -22.06 -20.38 49.03
C GLU A 587 -22.62 -21.80 48.82
N LYS A 588 -23.64 -21.95 48.01
CA LYS A 588 -24.18 -23.28 47.62
C LYS A 588 -23.24 -24.04 46.71
N LEU A 589 -22.29 -23.41 46.06
CA LEU A 589 -21.30 -24.05 45.20
C LEU A 589 -20.12 -24.52 46.03
N ASP A 590 -19.81 -25.81 45.98
CA ASP A 590 -18.60 -26.36 46.60
C ASP A 590 -17.50 -26.47 45.49
N ILE A 591 -16.66 -25.44 45.45
CA ILE A 591 -15.52 -25.38 44.51
C ILE A 591 -14.28 -25.89 45.24
N ARG A 592 -13.56 -26.85 44.64
CA ARG A 592 -12.38 -27.47 45.27
C ARG A 592 -11.18 -27.54 44.33
N VAL A 593 -9.99 -27.72 44.93
CA VAL A 593 -8.77 -28.04 44.21
C VAL A 593 -8.65 -29.55 44.09
N GLY A 594 -8.39 -30.05 42.87
CA GLY A 594 -8.09 -31.46 42.60
C GLY A 594 -6.79 -31.61 41.86
N LEU A 595 -6.03 -32.66 42.16
CA LEU A 595 -4.82 -33.04 41.42
C LEU A 595 -5.21 -34.06 40.34
N VAL A 596 -4.90 -33.77 39.07
CA VAL A 596 -5.16 -34.70 37.96
C VAL A 596 -4.21 -35.87 38.05
N THR A 597 -4.71 -37.04 38.37
CA THR A 597 -3.94 -38.30 38.44
C THR A 597 -3.93 -39.09 37.14
N SER A 598 -4.98 -38.94 36.32
CA SER A 598 -4.99 -39.42 34.94
C SER A 598 -5.95 -38.60 34.08
N CYS A 599 -5.65 -38.53 32.78
CA CYS A 599 -6.49 -37.87 31.79
C CYS A 599 -6.39 -38.63 30.45
N GLU A 600 -7.55 -38.98 29.90
CA GLU A 600 -7.66 -39.77 28.65
C GLU A 600 -8.80 -39.32 27.75
N LYS A 601 -8.72 -39.60 26.45
CA LYS A 601 -9.80 -39.36 25.50
C LYS A 601 -10.87 -40.41 25.64
N VAL A 602 -12.15 -40.01 25.70
CA VAL A 602 -13.27 -40.93 25.76
C VAL A 602 -13.47 -41.63 24.41
N LYS A 603 -13.36 -42.97 24.36
CA LYS A 603 -13.33 -43.77 23.12
C LYS A 603 -14.51 -43.52 22.13
N LYS A 604 -15.63 -43.06 22.62
CA LYS A 604 -16.85 -42.81 21.81
C LYS A 604 -17.16 -41.34 21.60
N SER A 605 -16.25 -40.44 21.97
CA SER A 605 -16.44 -38.98 21.86
C SER A 605 -15.20 -38.26 21.33
N LYS A 606 -15.41 -37.40 20.33
CA LYS A 606 -14.34 -36.47 19.86
C LYS A 606 -14.22 -35.23 20.73
N LYS A 607 -15.17 -35.01 21.68
CA LYS A 607 -15.26 -33.77 22.47
C LYS A 607 -14.88 -33.93 23.92
N LEU A 608 -14.89 -35.18 24.46
CA LEU A 608 -14.76 -35.41 25.89
C LEU A 608 -13.35 -35.93 26.27
N LEU A 609 -12.79 -35.34 27.31
CA LEU A 609 -11.70 -35.89 28.11
C LEU A 609 -12.27 -36.45 29.41
N LYS A 610 -11.77 -37.62 29.84
CA LYS A 610 -12.05 -38.23 31.12
C LYS A 610 -10.89 -37.97 32.07
N PHE A 611 -11.16 -37.24 33.12
CA PHE A 611 -10.22 -36.95 34.19
C PHE A 611 -10.48 -37.89 35.35
N HIS A 612 -9.41 -38.38 35.97
CA HIS A 612 -9.44 -38.90 37.32
C HIS A 612 -8.62 -37.95 38.20
N ILE A 613 -9.21 -37.39 39.24
CA ILE A 613 -8.59 -36.40 40.10
C ILE A 613 -8.57 -36.89 41.53
N ASP A 614 -7.46 -36.69 42.20
CA ASP A 614 -7.37 -36.76 43.66
C ASP A 614 -8.03 -35.50 44.20
N ASP A 615 -9.12 -35.67 44.93
CA ASP A 615 -9.89 -34.60 45.55
C ASP A 615 -9.80 -34.67 47.12
N GLY A 616 -8.81 -35.40 47.63
CA GLY A 616 -8.60 -35.62 49.05
C GLY A 616 -9.45 -36.77 49.65
N THR A 617 -10.27 -37.44 48.84
CA THR A 617 -10.99 -38.66 49.23
C THR A 617 -10.23 -39.92 48.82
N PRO A 618 -10.43 -41.09 49.48
CA PRO A 618 -9.67 -42.30 49.19
C PRO A 618 -9.81 -42.81 47.75
N ASP A 619 -10.94 -42.64 47.14
CA ASP A 619 -11.24 -43.16 45.78
C ASP A 619 -11.05 -42.09 44.70
N GLY A 620 -10.81 -40.85 45.05
CA GLY A 620 -10.76 -39.72 44.10
C GLY A 620 -12.08 -39.52 43.36
N ARG A 621 -12.04 -38.85 42.21
CA ARG A 621 -13.26 -38.49 41.46
C ARG A 621 -13.03 -38.55 39.94
N THR A 622 -14.03 -39.05 39.23
CA THR A 622 -14.05 -39.03 37.79
C THR A 622 -14.87 -37.84 37.26
N ILE A 623 -14.27 -37.02 36.39
CA ILE A 623 -14.96 -35.90 35.73
C ILE A 623 -14.76 -35.98 34.23
N LEU A 624 -15.85 -35.81 33.47
CA LEU A 624 -15.82 -35.69 32.01
C LEU A 624 -15.98 -34.23 31.63
N SER A 625 -15.04 -33.72 30.80
CA SER A 625 -15.07 -32.35 30.35
C SER A 625 -14.99 -32.26 28.83
N GLY A 626 -15.77 -31.32 28.25
CA GLY A 626 -15.91 -31.09 26.80
C GLY A 626 -14.72 -30.40 26.11
N ILE A 627 -13.51 -30.58 26.62
CA ILE A 627 -12.33 -29.79 26.22
C ILE A 627 -11.30 -30.57 25.37
N ALA A 628 -11.66 -31.74 24.84
CA ALA A 628 -10.75 -32.58 24.07
C ALA A 628 -10.20 -31.94 22.80
N ALA A 629 -10.91 -30.97 22.22
CA ALA A 629 -10.48 -30.23 21.04
C ALA A 629 -9.29 -29.27 21.33
N TYR A 630 -9.09 -28.90 22.59
CA TYR A 630 -8.08 -27.92 23.02
C TYR A 630 -6.79 -28.57 23.53
N TYR A 631 -6.81 -29.89 23.77
CA TYR A 631 -5.66 -30.64 24.29
C TYR A 631 -5.38 -31.84 23.37
N ASN A 632 -4.38 -31.69 22.52
CA ASN A 632 -3.98 -32.76 21.58
C ASN A 632 -3.45 -33.98 22.33
N ASP A 633 -2.65 -33.74 23.36
CA ASP A 633 -2.17 -34.77 24.30
C ASP A 633 -2.77 -34.56 25.70
N PRO A 634 -3.73 -35.38 26.13
CA PRO A 634 -4.33 -35.29 27.47
C PRO A 634 -3.30 -35.49 28.61
N GLN A 635 -2.14 -36.11 28.31
CA GLN A 635 -1.13 -36.36 29.34
C GLN A 635 -0.49 -35.07 29.86
N GLU A 636 -0.52 -33.97 29.09
CA GLU A 636 -0.06 -32.67 29.56
C GLU A 636 -0.84 -32.10 30.74
N LEU A 637 -2.02 -32.64 31.02
CA LEU A 637 -2.87 -32.24 32.15
C LEU A 637 -2.59 -33.08 33.41
N VAL A 638 -1.95 -34.23 33.28
CA VAL A 638 -1.62 -35.10 34.41
C VAL A 638 -0.56 -34.44 35.30
N GLY A 639 -0.77 -34.49 36.62
CA GLY A 639 0.07 -33.83 37.59
C GLY A 639 -0.24 -32.34 37.83
N LYS A 640 -1.19 -31.76 37.07
CA LYS A 640 -1.63 -30.38 37.29
C LYS A 640 -2.78 -30.33 38.31
N GLN A 641 -2.79 -29.28 39.11
CA GLN A 641 -3.94 -28.95 39.95
C GLN A 641 -4.99 -28.20 39.16
N VAL A 642 -6.26 -28.57 39.33
CA VAL A 642 -7.40 -27.94 38.67
C VAL A 642 -8.49 -27.56 39.65
N LEU A 643 -9.21 -26.48 39.33
CA LEU A 643 -10.39 -26.09 40.11
C LEU A 643 -11.61 -26.80 39.50
N PHE A 644 -12.45 -27.35 40.36
CA PHE A 644 -13.67 -28.01 39.93
C PHE A 644 -14.83 -27.77 40.91
N VAL A 645 -16.08 -27.80 40.40
CA VAL A 645 -17.28 -27.77 41.19
C VAL A 645 -17.58 -29.20 41.64
N ALA A 646 -17.58 -29.44 42.94
CA ALA A 646 -17.63 -30.77 43.56
C ALA A 646 -19.05 -31.27 43.81
N ASN A 647 -20.03 -30.38 43.98
CA ASN A 647 -21.38 -30.73 44.42
C ASN A 647 -22.46 -30.71 43.34
N PHE A 648 -22.07 -30.84 42.05
CA PHE A 648 -23.04 -31.16 41.03
C PHE A 648 -23.50 -32.61 41.13
N ALA A 649 -24.80 -32.82 40.91
CA ALA A 649 -25.35 -34.17 40.82
C ALA A 649 -24.61 -35.00 39.72
N PRO A 650 -24.20 -36.25 40.00
CA PRO A 650 -23.50 -37.08 39.05
C PRO A 650 -24.30 -37.21 37.73
N ARG A 651 -23.62 -37.10 36.59
CA ARG A 651 -24.22 -37.12 35.27
C ARG A 651 -23.59 -38.19 34.39
N LYS A 652 -24.43 -39.08 33.82
CA LYS A 652 -23.97 -40.08 32.85
C LYS A 652 -23.75 -39.45 31.47
N MET A 653 -22.54 -39.57 30.91
CA MET A 653 -22.16 -39.13 29.57
C MET A 653 -21.38 -40.25 28.87
N MET A 654 -21.83 -40.68 27.69
CA MET A 654 -21.20 -41.74 26.88
C MET A 654 -20.94 -43.07 27.63
N GLY A 655 -21.77 -43.39 28.64
CA GLY A 655 -21.65 -44.61 29.44
C GLY A 655 -20.77 -44.46 30.67
N GLU A 656 -20.14 -43.34 30.89
CA GLU A 656 -19.31 -42.99 32.04
C GLU A 656 -20.07 -42.01 32.94
N GLU A 657 -19.77 -41.98 34.22
CA GLU A 657 -20.36 -41.06 35.19
C GLU A 657 -19.39 -39.91 35.52
N SER A 658 -19.86 -38.68 35.30
CA SER A 658 -19.11 -37.45 35.69
C SER A 658 -19.61 -36.95 37.03
N GLN A 659 -18.71 -36.76 37.98
CA GLN A 659 -19.00 -36.40 39.38
C GLN A 659 -18.55 -34.97 39.70
N GLY A 660 -18.75 -34.03 38.79
CA GLY A 660 -18.36 -32.62 38.93
C GLY A 660 -18.11 -31.93 37.61
N MET A 661 -17.59 -30.72 37.66
CA MET A 661 -17.25 -29.92 36.49
C MET A 661 -15.92 -29.19 36.70
N ILE A 662 -14.96 -29.45 35.82
CA ILE A 662 -13.68 -28.71 35.79
C ILE A 662 -13.93 -27.28 35.26
N LEU A 663 -13.39 -26.29 35.98
CA LEU A 663 -13.46 -24.90 35.56
C LEU A 663 -12.36 -24.62 34.53
N SER A 664 -12.71 -23.89 33.48
CA SER A 664 -11.80 -23.48 32.43
C SER A 664 -12.12 -22.07 31.95
N ALA A 665 -11.11 -21.36 31.49
CA ALA A 665 -11.23 -20.06 30.85
C ALA A 665 -11.01 -20.18 29.35
N VAL A 666 -11.84 -19.52 28.57
CA VAL A 666 -11.69 -19.39 27.10
C VAL A 666 -11.02 -18.04 26.82
N ASN A 667 -9.93 -18.06 26.08
CA ASN A 667 -9.18 -16.86 25.71
C ASN A 667 -9.82 -16.20 24.46
N PHE A 668 -9.41 -14.97 24.15
CA PHE A 668 -9.85 -14.19 22.97
C PHE A 668 -9.62 -14.92 21.62
N ASP A 669 -8.56 -15.73 21.53
CA ASP A 669 -8.22 -16.51 20.33
C ASP A 669 -8.98 -17.86 20.25
N GLY A 670 -9.94 -18.07 21.14
CA GLY A 670 -10.69 -19.30 21.27
C GLY A 670 -9.91 -20.45 21.91
N SER A 671 -8.65 -20.25 22.34
CA SER A 671 -7.91 -21.24 23.12
C SER A 671 -8.53 -21.36 24.51
N LEU A 672 -8.39 -22.56 25.10
CA LEU A 672 -8.96 -22.86 26.40
C LEU A 672 -7.86 -23.29 27.37
N SER A 673 -7.89 -22.77 28.58
CA SER A 673 -7.03 -23.20 29.68
C SER A 673 -7.86 -23.68 30.86
N VAL A 674 -7.49 -24.81 31.43
CA VAL A 674 -8.06 -25.22 32.74
C VAL A 674 -7.57 -24.25 33.81
N THR A 675 -8.46 -23.91 34.77
CA THR A 675 -8.09 -23.03 35.89
C THR A 675 -7.25 -23.80 36.88
N THR A 676 -6.19 -23.15 37.40
CA THR A 676 -5.25 -23.76 38.35
C THR A 676 -4.94 -22.81 39.50
N THR A 677 -4.27 -23.30 40.54
CA THR A 677 -3.79 -22.49 41.67
C THR A 677 -2.40 -21.93 41.38
N SER A 678 -2.08 -20.75 41.89
CA SER A 678 -0.76 -20.10 41.73
C SER A 678 0.35 -20.74 42.56
N LYS A 679 -0.01 -21.58 43.55
CA LYS A 679 0.88 -22.38 44.40
C LYS A 679 0.23 -23.73 44.64
N ASP A 680 1.06 -24.72 44.96
CA ASP A 680 0.56 -26.05 45.33
C ASP A 680 -0.32 -25.96 46.56
N VAL A 681 -1.49 -26.51 46.47
CA VAL A 681 -2.50 -26.59 47.53
C VAL A 681 -2.88 -28.06 47.73
N LYS A 682 -3.16 -28.44 48.97
CA LYS A 682 -3.56 -29.83 49.24
C LYS A 682 -4.84 -30.19 48.46
N PRO A 683 -4.87 -31.31 47.72
CA PRO A 683 -6.10 -31.78 47.07
C PRO A 683 -7.27 -31.87 48.03
N GLY A 684 -8.45 -31.46 47.59
CA GLY A 684 -9.67 -31.35 48.39
C GLY A 684 -9.85 -30.01 49.12
N SER A 685 -8.87 -29.10 49.08
CA SER A 685 -9.04 -27.78 49.66
C SER A 685 -10.15 -26.99 49.01
N GLN A 686 -10.98 -26.36 49.79
CA GLN A 686 -12.08 -25.52 49.34
C GLN A 686 -11.57 -24.18 48.78
N VAL A 687 -12.25 -23.71 47.74
CA VAL A 687 -12.01 -22.39 47.12
C VAL A 687 -13.22 -21.52 47.46
N GLY A 688 -12.97 -20.35 48.04
CA GLY A 688 -14.02 -19.43 48.41
C GLY A 688 -13.55 -17.98 48.44
#